data_daf1115e73c615c6140d2b6407d6929e
#
_entry.id   daf1115e73c615c6140d2b6407d6929e
#
_cell.length_a   1.000
_cell.length_b   1.000
_cell.length_c   1.000
_cell.angle_alpha   90.00
_cell.angle_beta   90.00
_cell.angle_gamma   90.00
#
_symmetry.space_group_name_H-M   'P 1'
#
loop_
_entity.id
_entity.type
_entity.pdbx_description
1 polymer ?
#
loop_
_entity_poly.entity_id
_entity_poly.type
_entity_poly.pdbx_seq_one_letter_code
_entity_poly.pdbx_strand_id
1 'polypeptide(L)'
;MTPASAGGEIGLLERPLERLLGKRTATALAKLDLHTGWDLLDYLPKRYETWGQLSSLDQLVADEEVTVQVQVIHAQVRRTVSGRPPAILQALVTDGLMEMEVVMFGAHYQLSNYARQLQPDTTAIFAGKTKFRGGRLQLTGAKFQVLDELSETERQALMARPIPIYRASESLPSWRLAKAIRMVLDQLRDKDVPEYVPRKILAKRRLLGLLEAYRQVHEPTDSSQWVRARARLRYNQALLTQVALASHRADVLAREHAIAWPVPKADSLRSQIDAHLPFELTASQVQVGEQIAQDLNKTVPMQRLLQGDVGAGKTVVALRAMAQVLGQGGQCALLAPTEVLAAQHVSSLKRLLSQVGPIDRPQGAKGAQDHELAPLPGLEVDVADKVYLLTASMSVPAKRAVLAKLASGESAIVVGTHALLSDTVQLPGLGLVVIDEQHRFGVAQRNVLRERGSLDASGAHTTPHLLVMTATPIPRTVAMTVFGDLEISVLEGLPAGRTQVTTHLVPWERQTWVQALWRRAAQEIAGGGRVFVVCPSIDSETSDASLASVNDWAQRLAKEPELAGIAIGTLTGRMDGVEKENSLSSFIQGATPLLVTTTVVEVGVDVSDATMMVILDAERFGLSQLHQLRGRVGRADKPAICMAVTGAQVGSPAFHRLKAFASTTNGFELAEADLRLRSEGDVLGSSQSGRKRNLDLLQVTDSEHVKVIEQARQDAWQIVKADPQLEQAPALAQVLARRLDEDSQAFLEKS
;
A
#
# COMPACT_ATOMS: atom_id res chain seq x y z
N MET A 1 -4.91 30.67 7.70
CA MET A 1 -4.68 32.02 7.15
C MET A 1 -5.45 32.13 5.84
N THR A 2 -6.47 32.97 5.78
CA THR A 2 -7.26 33.27 4.59
C THR A 2 -6.36 33.92 3.53
N PRO A 3 -6.29 33.47 2.28
CA PRO A 3 -5.48 34.12 1.27
C PRO A 3 -6.09 35.48 0.91
N ALA A 4 -5.28 36.52 1.11
CA ALA A 4 -5.59 37.87 0.69
C ALA A 4 -5.79 37.91 -0.83
N SER A 5 -6.87 38.50 -1.29
CA SER A 5 -7.24 38.80 -2.65
C SER A 5 -6.21 39.75 -3.29
N ALA A 6 -5.18 39.20 -3.95
CA ALA A 6 -4.45 39.93 -4.98
C ALA A 6 -5.28 39.87 -6.25
N GLY A 7 -5.71 41.02 -6.78
CA GLY A 7 -6.50 41.20 -8.00
C GLY A 7 -5.75 40.84 -9.28
N GLY A 8 -5.32 39.57 -9.43
CA GLY A 8 -4.82 38.99 -10.66
C GLY A 8 -5.98 38.44 -11.48
N GLU A 9 -5.99 38.63 -12.79
CA GLU A 9 -6.97 37.96 -13.68
C GLU A 9 -6.98 36.46 -13.41
N ILE A 10 -8.16 35.92 -13.06
CA ILE A 10 -8.37 34.46 -12.89
C ILE A 10 -7.93 33.77 -14.18
N GLY A 11 -6.97 32.85 -14.09
CA GLY A 11 -6.44 32.10 -15.22
C GLY A 11 -7.57 31.41 -16.01
N LEU A 12 -7.38 31.23 -17.32
CA LEU A 12 -8.43 30.68 -18.19
C LEU A 12 -8.92 29.32 -17.70
N LEU A 13 -8.04 28.46 -17.20
CA LEU A 13 -8.36 27.12 -16.68
C LEU A 13 -8.96 27.10 -15.27
N GLU A 14 -8.83 28.18 -14.52
CA GLU A 14 -9.46 28.35 -13.21
C GLU A 14 -10.89 28.86 -13.31
N ARG A 15 -11.28 29.35 -14.49
CA ARG A 15 -12.64 29.86 -14.75
C ARG A 15 -13.66 28.73 -14.69
N PRO A 16 -14.88 28.99 -14.18
CA PRO A 16 -16.00 28.06 -14.25
C PRO A 16 -16.28 27.64 -15.70
N LEU A 17 -16.55 26.35 -15.92
CA LEU A 17 -16.87 25.80 -17.25
C LEU A 17 -18.08 26.49 -17.92
N GLU A 18 -18.96 27.12 -17.17
CA GLU A 18 -20.07 27.88 -17.71
C GLU A 18 -19.59 29.03 -18.60
N ARG A 19 -18.51 29.70 -18.25
CA ARG A 19 -17.91 30.78 -19.06
C ARG A 19 -17.14 30.26 -20.29
N LEU A 20 -16.63 29.05 -20.24
CA LEU A 20 -15.85 28.46 -21.33
C LEU A 20 -16.73 27.73 -22.35
N LEU A 21 -17.77 27.05 -21.90
CA LEU A 21 -18.55 26.09 -22.70
C LEU A 21 -20.05 26.39 -22.72
N GLY A 22 -20.50 27.43 -21.97
CA GLY A 22 -21.89 27.79 -21.81
C GLY A 22 -22.66 26.93 -20.78
N LYS A 23 -23.74 27.49 -20.25
CA LYS A 23 -24.51 26.97 -19.11
C LYS A 23 -24.97 25.51 -19.28
N ARG A 24 -25.53 25.17 -20.45
CA ARG A 24 -26.09 23.83 -20.70
C ARG A 24 -25.02 22.73 -20.64
N THR A 25 -23.83 22.99 -21.19
CA THR A 25 -22.72 22.05 -21.20
C THR A 25 -22.11 21.95 -19.80
N ALA A 26 -21.90 23.07 -19.12
CA ALA A 26 -21.38 23.12 -17.76
C ALA A 26 -22.26 22.36 -16.75
N THR A 27 -23.61 22.54 -16.84
CA THR A 27 -24.54 21.78 -15.99
C THR A 27 -24.47 20.28 -16.23
N ALA A 28 -24.21 19.83 -17.47
CA ALA A 28 -24.05 18.41 -17.76
C ALA A 28 -22.70 17.87 -17.22
N LEU A 29 -21.62 18.66 -17.30
CA LEU A 29 -20.29 18.32 -16.79
C LEU A 29 -20.25 18.31 -15.24
N ALA A 30 -20.98 19.20 -14.58
CA ALA A 30 -21.11 19.25 -13.13
C ALA A 30 -21.67 17.94 -12.52
N LYS A 31 -22.43 17.14 -13.27
CA LYS A 31 -22.89 15.81 -12.85
C LYS A 31 -21.76 14.78 -12.73
N LEU A 32 -20.62 15.07 -13.34
CA LEU A 32 -19.37 14.30 -13.25
C LEU A 32 -18.35 14.98 -12.32
N ASP A 33 -18.79 15.96 -11.50
CA ASP A 33 -17.94 16.76 -10.61
C ASP A 33 -16.85 17.56 -11.36
N LEU A 34 -17.14 18.00 -12.60
CA LEU A 34 -16.25 18.81 -13.43
C LEU A 34 -16.75 20.26 -13.44
N HIS A 35 -16.00 21.17 -12.82
CA HIS A 35 -16.40 22.56 -12.60
C HIS A 35 -15.49 23.58 -13.29
N THR A 36 -14.19 23.25 -13.45
CA THR A 36 -13.16 24.14 -14.00
C THR A 36 -12.51 23.56 -15.27
N GLY A 37 -11.76 24.39 -15.98
CA GLY A 37 -10.99 23.94 -17.13
C GLY A 37 -9.96 22.88 -16.75
N TRP A 38 -9.36 22.98 -15.55
CA TRP A 38 -8.43 21.99 -15.05
C TRP A 38 -9.11 20.64 -14.79
N ASP A 39 -10.29 20.62 -14.16
CA ASP A 39 -11.02 19.37 -13.93
C ASP A 39 -11.31 18.66 -15.26
N LEU A 40 -11.60 19.43 -16.31
CA LEU A 40 -11.89 18.90 -17.62
C LEU A 40 -10.65 18.33 -18.31
N LEU A 41 -9.48 19.00 -18.22
CA LEU A 41 -8.22 18.52 -18.77
C LEU A 41 -7.66 17.31 -18.00
N ASP A 42 -7.86 17.27 -16.69
CA ASP A 42 -7.46 16.14 -15.85
C ASP A 42 -8.44 14.94 -15.97
N TYR A 43 -9.58 15.10 -16.69
CA TYR A 43 -10.50 14.00 -16.97
C TYR A 43 -10.02 13.16 -18.16
N LEU A 44 -9.06 12.29 -17.92
CA LEU A 44 -8.36 11.56 -18.95
C LEU A 44 -9.19 10.44 -19.59
N PRO A 45 -8.92 10.08 -20.86
CA PRO A 45 -9.54 8.94 -21.51
C PRO A 45 -9.25 7.64 -20.76
N LYS A 46 -10.30 6.82 -20.56
CA LYS A 46 -10.16 5.49 -19.96
C LYS A 46 -9.38 4.53 -20.87
N ARG A 47 -9.68 4.58 -22.16
CA ARG A 47 -9.04 3.77 -23.21
C ARG A 47 -9.05 4.53 -24.51
N TYR A 48 -8.31 4.02 -25.48
CA TYR A 48 -8.33 4.48 -26.86
C TYR A 48 -8.84 3.34 -27.72
N GLU A 49 -9.72 3.68 -28.64
CA GLU A 49 -10.19 2.78 -29.69
C GLU A 49 -9.61 3.25 -31.01
N THR A 50 -9.33 2.35 -31.92
CA THR A 50 -9.05 2.64 -33.31
C THR A 50 -10.30 2.31 -34.13
N TRP A 51 -10.40 2.85 -35.34
CA TRP A 51 -11.47 2.47 -36.26
C TRP A 51 -11.41 0.98 -36.64
N GLY A 52 -10.50 0.20 -36.07
CA GLY A 52 -10.38 -1.24 -36.29
C GLY A 52 -9.85 -1.61 -37.69
N GLN A 53 -9.60 -2.88 -37.90
CA GLN A 53 -9.42 -3.40 -39.24
C GLN A 53 -10.78 -3.41 -39.93
N LEU A 54 -10.84 -2.91 -41.19
CA LEU A 54 -12.04 -2.97 -41.99
C LEU A 54 -12.43 -4.43 -42.18
N SER A 55 -13.64 -4.75 -41.77
CA SER A 55 -14.23 -6.06 -42.01
C SER A 55 -15.11 -5.99 -43.26
N SER A 56 -15.07 -6.99 -44.08
CA SER A 56 -16.01 -7.18 -45.19
C SER A 56 -17.33 -7.65 -44.65
N LEU A 57 -18.45 -7.26 -45.27
CA LEU A 57 -19.80 -7.60 -44.78
C LEU A 57 -20.09 -9.10 -44.77
N ASP A 58 -19.42 -9.87 -45.62
CA ASP A 58 -19.55 -11.33 -45.72
C ASP A 58 -18.88 -12.08 -44.55
N GLN A 59 -17.95 -11.45 -43.83
CA GLN A 59 -17.19 -12.06 -42.72
C GLN A 59 -17.75 -11.74 -41.35
N LEU A 60 -18.82 -10.95 -41.25
CA LEU A 60 -19.36 -10.47 -39.99
C LEU A 60 -20.06 -11.59 -39.20
N VAL A 61 -19.73 -11.66 -37.90
CA VAL A 61 -20.39 -12.56 -36.94
C VAL A 61 -21.25 -11.74 -35.99
N ALA A 62 -22.34 -12.33 -35.47
CA ALA A 62 -23.22 -11.67 -34.51
C ALA A 62 -22.53 -11.44 -33.18
N ASP A 63 -22.90 -10.36 -32.50
CA ASP A 63 -22.38 -9.91 -31.20
C ASP A 63 -20.92 -9.42 -31.14
N GLU A 64 -20.29 -9.20 -32.30
CA GLU A 64 -18.95 -8.60 -32.40
C GLU A 64 -19.00 -7.07 -32.61
N GLU A 65 -18.00 -6.36 -32.10
CA GLU A 65 -17.73 -4.95 -32.44
C GLU A 65 -16.91 -4.91 -33.72
N VAL A 66 -17.47 -4.30 -34.76
CA VAL A 66 -16.88 -4.27 -36.09
C VAL A 66 -16.81 -2.87 -36.67
N THR A 67 -15.87 -2.66 -37.57
CA THR A 67 -15.78 -1.46 -38.39
C THR A 67 -15.86 -1.83 -39.85
N VAL A 68 -16.80 -1.20 -40.57
CA VAL A 68 -17.02 -1.49 -41.99
C VAL A 68 -16.97 -0.17 -42.79
N GLN A 69 -16.31 -0.23 -43.96
CA GLN A 69 -16.38 0.84 -44.95
C GLN A 69 -17.40 0.43 -46.00
N VAL A 70 -18.44 1.25 -46.16
CA VAL A 70 -19.58 0.93 -46.99
C VAL A 70 -20.12 2.18 -47.69
N GLN A 71 -20.86 1.97 -48.75
CA GLN A 71 -21.62 3.00 -49.45
C GLN A 71 -23.07 2.99 -48.95
N VAL A 72 -23.62 4.17 -48.72
CA VAL A 72 -25.02 4.32 -48.28
C VAL A 72 -25.95 4.20 -49.49
N ILE A 73 -26.88 3.25 -49.41
CA ILE A 73 -27.92 3.09 -50.43
C ILE A 73 -29.08 4.10 -50.12
N HIS A 74 -29.55 4.08 -48.89
CA HIS A 74 -30.51 5.09 -48.42
C HIS A 74 -30.50 5.17 -46.89
N ALA A 75 -30.94 6.31 -46.33
CA ALA A 75 -31.11 6.49 -44.90
C ALA A 75 -32.44 7.20 -44.60
N GLN A 76 -33.22 6.62 -43.67
CA GLN A 76 -34.52 7.19 -43.25
C GLN A 76 -34.60 7.31 -41.74
N VAL A 77 -35.27 8.38 -41.27
CA VAL A 77 -35.58 8.59 -39.85
C VAL A 77 -37.08 8.34 -39.62
N ARG A 78 -37.34 7.46 -38.64
CA ARG A 78 -38.73 7.15 -38.23
C ARG A 78 -38.90 7.50 -36.75
N ARG A 79 -40.06 8.09 -36.40
CA ARG A 79 -40.46 8.26 -35.00
C ARG A 79 -40.98 6.92 -34.48
N THR A 80 -40.67 6.60 -33.23
CA THR A 80 -41.18 5.38 -32.59
C THR A 80 -42.56 5.64 -31.98
N VAL A 81 -43.43 4.65 -32.04
CA VAL A 81 -44.76 4.73 -31.44
C VAL A 81 -44.69 4.77 -29.91
N SER A 82 -43.72 4.13 -29.31
CA SER A 82 -43.52 4.09 -27.85
C SER A 82 -42.82 5.35 -27.28
N GLY A 83 -42.29 6.25 -28.14
CA GLY A 83 -41.56 7.43 -27.73
C GLY A 83 -40.19 7.18 -27.02
N ARG A 84 -39.81 5.92 -26.79
CA ARG A 84 -38.53 5.52 -26.19
C ARG A 84 -37.93 4.33 -26.97
N PRO A 85 -36.84 4.54 -27.75
CA PRO A 85 -36.20 5.83 -28.10
C PRO A 85 -37.10 6.71 -28.95
N PRO A 86 -36.91 8.06 -28.93
CA PRO A 86 -37.86 8.98 -29.62
C PRO A 86 -37.83 8.84 -31.13
N ALA A 87 -36.72 8.42 -31.73
CA ALA A 87 -36.61 8.15 -33.16
C ALA A 87 -35.55 7.08 -33.44
N ILE A 88 -35.64 6.49 -34.63
CA ILE A 88 -34.72 5.50 -35.18
C ILE A 88 -34.29 5.97 -36.55
N LEU A 89 -32.97 5.98 -36.82
CA LEU A 89 -32.43 6.09 -38.16
C LEU A 89 -32.10 4.66 -38.63
N GLN A 90 -32.59 4.30 -39.78
CA GLN A 90 -32.29 3.07 -40.51
C GLN A 90 -31.56 3.47 -41.78
N ALA A 91 -30.33 3.02 -41.96
CA ALA A 91 -29.57 3.19 -43.18
C ALA A 91 -29.30 1.81 -43.78
N LEU A 92 -29.58 1.65 -45.04
CA LEU A 92 -29.16 0.48 -45.82
C LEU A 92 -27.86 0.84 -46.48
N VAL A 93 -26.85 -0.05 -46.30
CA VAL A 93 -25.48 0.18 -46.76
C VAL A 93 -24.97 -1.05 -47.49
N THR A 94 -23.98 -0.87 -48.37
CA THR A 94 -23.39 -1.96 -49.16
C THR A 94 -21.87 -1.80 -49.23
N ASP A 95 -21.16 -2.93 -49.33
CA ASP A 95 -19.73 -2.97 -49.69
C ASP A 95 -19.52 -3.34 -51.19
N GLY A 96 -20.61 -3.35 -51.97
CA GLY A 96 -20.61 -3.78 -53.36
C GLY A 96 -20.91 -5.26 -53.57
N LEU A 97 -20.80 -6.07 -52.53
CA LEU A 97 -21.09 -7.53 -52.58
C LEU A 97 -22.34 -7.86 -51.78
N MET A 98 -22.50 -7.26 -50.62
CA MET A 98 -23.61 -7.53 -49.70
C MET A 98 -24.23 -6.22 -49.19
N GLU A 99 -25.47 -6.33 -48.69
CA GLU A 99 -26.20 -5.23 -48.07
C GLU A 99 -26.39 -5.50 -46.58
N MET A 100 -26.26 -4.44 -45.74
CA MET A 100 -26.50 -4.51 -44.32
C MET A 100 -27.30 -3.31 -43.84
N GLU A 101 -28.11 -3.55 -42.82
CA GLU A 101 -28.88 -2.46 -42.18
C GLU A 101 -28.08 -1.91 -40.97
N VAL A 102 -27.91 -0.59 -40.94
CA VAL A 102 -27.34 0.13 -39.81
C VAL A 102 -28.47 0.84 -39.07
N VAL A 103 -28.56 0.59 -37.75
CA VAL A 103 -29.62 1.11 -36.90
C VAL A 103 -29.03 2.01 -35.80
N MET A 104 -29.50 3.29 -35.79
CA MET A 104 -29.08 4.25 -34.75
C MET A 104 -30.33 4.77 -34.02
N PHE A 105 -30.18 4.96 -32.72
CA PHE A 105 -31.25 5.43 -31.82
C PHE A 105 -30.90 6.82 -31.29
N GLY A 106 -31.89 7.73 -31.20
CA GLY A 106 -31.61 9.06 -30.67
C GLY A 106 -32.78 10.05 -30.81
N ALA A 107 -32.49 11.31 -30.55
CA ALA A 107 -33.48 12.40 -30.76
C ALA A 107 -33.70 12.63 -32.25
N HIS A 108 -34.97 12.88 -32.64
CA HIS A 108 -35.36 13.05 -34.04
C HIS A 108 -34.51 14.09 -34.78
N TYR A 109 -34.26 15.26 -34.16
CA TYR A 109 -33.47 16.33 -34.77
C TYR A 109 -32.03 15.90 -35.08
N GLN A 110 -31.43 15.11 -34.18
CA GLN A 110 -30.08 14.63 -34.33
C GLN A 110 -29.98 13.58 -35.44
N LEU A 111 -30.90 12.62 -35.45
CA LEU A 111 -30.95 11.60 -36.48
C LEU A 111 -31.31 12.17 -37.87
N SER A 112 -32.16 13.21 -37.91
CA SER A 112 -32.42 13.92 -39.15
C SER A 112 -31.20 14.63 -39.72
N ASN A 113 -30.32 15.15 -38.85
CA ASN A 113 -29.05 15.72 -39.27
C ASN A 113 -28.08 14.64 -39.79
N TYR A 114 -28.05 13.47 -39.16
CA TYR A 114 -27.26 12.32 -39.63
C TYR A 114 -27.77 11.82 -41.00
N ALA A 115 -29.10 11.73 -41.19
CA ALA A 115 -29.67 11.34 -42.48
C ALA A 115 -29.33 12.32 -43.63
N ARG A 116 -29.13 13.63 -43.32
CA ARG A 116 -28.67 14.60 -44.31
C ARG A 116 -27.20 14.40 -44.71
N GLN A 117 -26.39 13.86 -43.84
CA GLN A 117 -24.99 13.51 -44.12
C GLN A 117 -24.84 12.17 -44.83
N LEU A 118 -25.77 11.24 -44.60
CA LEU A 118 -25.80 9.91 -45.17
C LEU A 118 -26.72 9.87 -46.39
N GLN A 119 -26.35 10.68 -47.41
CA GLN A 119 -27.05 10.67 -48.68
C GLN A 119 -26.79 9.39 -49.46
N PRO A 120 -27.66 9.00 -50.41
CA PRO A 120 -27.34 7.93 -51.34
C PRO A 120 -25.97 8.15 -52.01
N ASP A 121 -25.25 7.05 -52.22
CA ASP A 121 -23.88 6.99 -52.78
C ASP A 121 -22.76 7.52 -51.89
N THR A 122 -23.06 8.06 -50.71
CA THR A 122 -22.06 8.53 -49.76
C THR A 122 -21.22 7.35 -49.23
N THR A 123 -19.91 7.42 -49.33
CA THR A 123 -18.99 6.45 -48.69
C THR A 123 -18.75 6.85 -47.24
N ALA A 124 -19.00 5.94 -46.35
CA ALA A 124 -18.81 6.16 -44.93
C ALA A 124 -18.22 4.93 -44.21
N ILE A 125 -17.50 5.20 -43.12
CA ILE A 125 -17.10 4.16 -42.18
C ILE A 125 -18.15 4.13 -41.05
N PHE A 126 -18.59 2.92 -40.73
CA PHE A 126 -19.44 2.66 -39.57
C PHE A 126 -18.74 1.75 -38.60
N ALA A 127 -18.73 2.11 -37.32
CA ALA A 127 -18.24 1.27 -36.22
C ALA A 127 -19.38 1.03 -35.23
N GLY A 128 -19.66 -0.23 -34.91
CA GLY A 128 -20.74 -0.59 -33.99
C GLY A 128 -20.77 -2.08 -33.70
N LYS A 129 -21.81 -2.51 -32.97
CA LYS A 129 -21.99 -3.90 -32.59
C LYS A 129 -22.97 -4.59 -33.55
N THR A 130 -22.55 -5.74 -34.10
CA THR A 130 -23.42 -6.60 -34.91
C THR A 130 -24.45 -7.30 -34.03
N LYS A 131 -25.69 -7.36 -34.47
CA LYS A 131 -26.77 -8.13 -33.83
C LYS A 131 -27.62 -8.84 -34.85
N PHE A 132 -28.04 -10.05 -34.53
CA PHE A 132 -28.98 -10.80 -35.38
C PHE A 132 -30.42 -10.43 -34.98
N ARG A 133 -31.17 -9.84 -35.90
CA ARG A 133 -32.57 -9.47 -35.68
C ARG A 133 -33.43 -9.68 -36.94
N GLY A 134 -34.57 -10.31 -36.77
CA GLY A 134 -35.48 -10.57 -37.88
C GLY A 134 -34.87 -11.42 -39.04
N GLY A 135 -33.92 -12.36 -38.72
CA GLY A 135 -33.25 -13.18 -39.72
C GLY A 135 -32.12 -12.49 -40.49
N ARG A 136 -31.76 -11.23 -40.14
CA ARG A 136 -30.68 -10.46 -40.80
C ARG A 136 -29.71 -9.90 -39.77
N LEU A 137 -28.45 -9.79 -40.17
CA LEU A 137 -27.41 -9.15 -39.39
C LEU A 137 -27.57 -7.64 -39.55
N GLN A 138 -27.59 -6.91 -38.41
CA GLN A 138 -27.71 -5.45 -38.34
C GLN A 138 -26.56 -4.88 -37.53
N LEU A 139 -26.08 -3.70 -37.90
CA LEU A 139 -25.14 -2.93 -37.09
C LEU A 139 -25.92 -1.97 -36.17
N THR A 140 -25.75 -2.11 -34.86
CA THR A 140 -26.51 -1.33 -33.86
C THR A 140 -25.57 -0.44 -33.05
N GLY A 141 -26.10 0.74 -32.64
CA GLY A 141 -25.31 1.70 -31.86
C GLY A 141 -24.14 2.33 -32.65
N ALA A 142 -24.23 2.30 -33.98
CA ALA A 142 -23.15 2.68 -34.86
C ALA A 142 -22.75 4.15 -34.71
N LYS A 143 -21.45 4.40 -34.76
CA LYS A 143 -20.83 5.69 -35.05
C LYS A 143 -20.45 5.70 -36.51
N PHE A 144 -20.47 6.86 -37.16
CA PHE A 144 -20.07 6.94 -38.55
C PHE A 144 -19.22 8.18 -38.83
N GLN A 145 -18.45 8.09 -39.92
CA GLN A 145 -17.68 9.19 -40.52
C GLN A 145 -17.81 9.11 -42.04
N VAL A 146 -18.20 10.21 -42.66
CA VAL A 146 -18.27 10.33 -44.12
C VAL A 146 -16.86 10.52 -44.66
N LEU A 147 -16.55 9.86 -45.78
CA LEU A 147 -15.19 9.82 -46.37
C LEU A 147 -15.10 10.55 -47.74
N ASP A 148 -16.19 10.93 -48.36
CA ASP A 148 -16.22 11.43 -49.75
C ASP A 148 -15.34 12.69 -49.98
N GLU A 149 -15.20 13.53 -48.96
CA GLU A 149 -14.43 14.77 -49.03
C GLU A 149 -12.93 14.57 -48.64
N LEU A 150 -12.52 13.35 -48.27
CA LEU A 150 -11.17 13.07 -47.80
C LEU A 150 -10.31 12.40 -48.90
N SER A 151 -9.05 12.84 -49.02
CA SER A 151 -8.04 12.15 -49.83
C SER A 151 -7.67 10.79 -49.22
N GLU A 152 -7.10 9.90 -49.99
CA GLU A 152 -6.68 8.55 -49.55
C GLU A 152 -5.70 8.63 -48.36
N THR A 153 -4.78 9.58 -48.37
CA THR A 153 -3.85 9.83 -47.26
C THR A 153 -4.55 10.31 -45.99
N GLU A 154 -5.57 11.16 -46.12
CA GLU A 154 -6.38 11.60 -44.98
C GLU A 154 -7.26 10.49 -44.42
N ARG A 155 -7.79 9.61 -45.27
CA ARG A 155 -8.54 8.42 -44.86
C ARG A 155 -7.68 7.47 -44.04
N GLN A 156 -6.47 7.15 -44.52
CA GLN A 156 -5.53 6.29 -43.80
C GLN A 156 -5.10 6.93 -42.48
N ALA A 157 -4.84 8.23 -42.45
CA ALA A 157 -4.51 8.95 -41.22
C ALA A 157 -5.69 8.96 -40.22
N LEU A 158 -6.94 9.12 -40.71
CA LEU A 158 -8.13 9.06 -39.87
C LEU A 158 -8.32 7.67 -39.25
N MET A 159 -8.09 6.62 -40.03
CA MET A 159 -8.24 5.25 -39.54
C MET A 159 -7.17 4.84 -38.53
N ALA A 160 -5.96 5.37 -38.69
CA ALA A 160 -4.86 5.15 -37.74
C ALA A 160 -5.01 5.97 -36.45
N ARG A 161 -5.85 7.01 -36.44
CA ARG A 161 -5.99 7.94 -35.32
C ARG A 161 -6.71 7.29 -34.15
N PRO A 162 -6.08 7.27 -32.94
CA PRO A 162 -6.75 6.76 -31.74
C PRO A 162 -7.91 7.66 -31.30
N ILE A 163 -9.06 7.06 -31.00
CA ILE A 163 -10.26 7.74 -30.53
C ILE A 163 -10.29 7.66 -29.00
N PRO A 164 -10.21 8.79 -28.28
CA PRO A 164 -10.26 8.77 -26.83
C PRO A 164 -11.67 8.43 -26.32
N ILE A 165 -11.77 7.41 -25.47
CA ILE A 165 -13.02 6.98 -24.85
C ILE A 165 -12.99 7.36 -23.37
N TYR A 166 -13.93 8.23 -22.99
CA TYR A 166 -14.07 8.72 -21.62
C TYR A 166 -15.12 7.91 -20.84
N ARG A 167 -15.01 7.90 -19.52
CA ARG A 167 -16.11 7.43 -18.65
C ARG A 167 -17.31 8.36 -18.88
N ALA A 168 -18.39 7.78 -19.36
CA ALA A 168 -19.59 8.52 -19.76
C ALA A 168 -20.76 8.19 -18.83
N SER A 169 -21.76 9.08 -18.77
CA SER A 169 -23.07 8.83 -18.18
C SER A 169 -24.15 8.82 -19.28
N GLU A 170 -25.33 8.32 -18.98
CA GLU A 170 -26.46 8.37 -19.93
C GLU A 170 -26.75 9.78 -20.45
N SER A 171 -26.56 10.80 -19.60
CA SER A 171 -26.81 12.22 -19.96
C SER A 171 -25.62 12.88 -20.66
N LEU A 172 -24.40 12.32 -20.56
CA LEU A 172 -23.19 12.89 -21.13
C LEU A 172 -22.31 11.80 -21.78
N PRO A 173 -22.57 11.46 -23.04
CA PRO A 173 -21.79 10.47 -23.77
C PRO A 173 -20.36 10.94 -24.06
N SER A 174 -19.43 9.98 -24.22
CA SER A 174 -17.98 10.20 -24.40
C SER A 174 -17.64 11.24 -25.49
N TRP A 175 -18.34 11.23 -26.62
CA TRP A 175 -18.10 12.17 -27.71
C TRP A 175 -18.41 13.64 -27.35
N ARG A 176 -19.39 13.89 -26.43
CA ARG A 176 -19.66 15.24 -25.92
C ARG A 176 -18.54 15.73 -25.00
N LEU A 177 -18.01 14.84 -24.19
CA LEU A 177 -16.82 15.10 -23.37
C LEU A 177 -15.63 15.46 -24.27
N ALA A 178 -15.34 14.63 -25.26
CA ALA A 178 -14.27 14.88 -26.23
C ALA A 178 -14.42 16.25 -26.91
N LYS A 179 -15.64 16.59 -27.33
CA LYS A 179 -15.92 17.90 -27.95
C LYS A 179 -15.71 19.06 -26.98
N ALA A 180 -16.16 18.91 -25.72
CA ALA A 180 -15.99 19.95 -24.71
C ALA A 180 -14.49 20.17 -24.38
N ILE A 181 -13.72 19.10 -24.25
CA ILE A 181 -12.28 19.16 -24.02
C ILE A 181 -11.58 19.84 -25.20
N ARG A 182 -11.89 19.46 -26.43
CA ARG A 182 -11.32 20.10 -27.62
C ARG A 182 -11.58 21.61 -27.64
N MET A 183 -12.82 22.03 -27.38
CA MET A 183 -13.18 23.45 -27.33
C MET A 183 -12.37 24.25 -26.30
N VAL A 184 -11.96 23.61 -25.19
CA VAL A 184 -11.08 24.24 -24.21
C VAL A 184 -9.65 24.22 -24.70
N LEU A 185 -9.13 23.09 -25.22
CA LEU A 185 -7.76 22.96 -25.73
C LEU A 185 -7.44 23.95 -26.87
N ASP A 186 -8.41 24.20 -27.75
CA ASP A 186 -8.26 25.14 -28.88
C ASP A 186 -8.06 26.60 -28.43
N GLN A 187 -8.53 26.94 -27.21
CA GLN A 187 -8.38 28.27 -26.63
C GLN A 187 -7.05 28.46 -25.88
N LEU A 188 -6.34 27.35 -25.56
CA LEU A 188 -5.16 27.39 -24.69
C LEU A 188 -3.90 27.70 -25.44
N ARG A 189 -3.09 28.57 -24.83
CA ARG A 189 -1.70 28.88 -25.20
C ARG A 189 -0.75 28.47 -24.08
N ASP A 190 0.55 28.41 -24.34
CA ASP A 190 1.58 28.03 -23.34
C ASP A 190 1.51 28.87 -22.06
N LYS A 191 1.13 30.15 -22.15
CA LYS A 191 0.96 31.03 -21.00
C LYS A 191 -0.22 30.63 -20.06
N ASP A 192 -1.23 29.95 -20.60
CA ASP A 192 -2.43 29.55 -19.88
C ASP A 192 -2.25 28.21 -19.13
N VAL A 193 -1.20 27.46 -19.48
CA VAL A 193 -0.83 26.18 -18.88
C VAL A 193 0.62 26.24 -18.41
N PRO A 194 0.89 26.90 -17.27
CA PRO A 194 2.25 27.11 -16.81
C PRO A 194 2.94 25.78 -16.53
N GLU A 195 4.16 25.63 -17.07
CA GLU A 195 5.01 24.46 -16.81
C GLU A 195 5.56 24.55 -15.38
N TYR A 196 5.24 23.58 -14.56
CA TYR A 196 5.66 23.52 -13.17
C TYR A 196 6.80 22.52 -12.91
N VAL A 197 7.11 21.64 -13.87
CA VAL A 197 8.27 20.76 -13.77
C VAL A 197 9.51 21.51 -14.27
N PRO A 198 10.59 21.59 -13.49
CA PRO A 198 11.80 22.30 -13.90
C PRO A 198 12.36 21.79 -15.24
N ARG A 199 12.77 22.72 -16.12
CA ARG A 199 13.26 22.38 -17.49
C ARG A 199 14.40 21.37 -17.47
N LYS A 200 15.29 21.42 -16.47
CA LYS A 200 16.38 20.43 -16.30
C LYS A 200 15.84 19.02 -16.12
N ILE A 201 14.75 18.86 -15.37
CA ILE A 201 14.10 17.56 -15.13
C ILE A 201 13.38 17.09 -16.40
N LEU A 202 12.66 17.97 -17.09
CA LEU A 202 12.02 17.64 -18.37
C LEU A 202 13.05 17.08 -19.37
N ALA A 203 14.19 17.76 -19.54
CA ALA A 203 15.25 17.31 -20.43
C ALA A 203 15.89 15.99 -19.96
N LYS A 204 16.23 15.86 -18.67
CA LYS A 204 16.82 14.66 -18.07
C LYS A 204 15.91 13.42 -18.24
N ARG A 205 14.60 13.60 -18.08
CA ARG A 205 13.60 12.53 -18.15
C ARG A 205 12.96 12.38 -19.52
N ARG A 206 13.33 13.21 -20.50
CA ARG A 206 12.78 13.24 -21.88
C ARG A 206 11.26 13.35 -21.90
N LEU A 207 10.71 14.23 -21.05
CA LEU A 207 9.27 14.44 -20.91
C LEU A 207 8.78 15.56 -21.82
N LEU A 208 7.53 15.43 -22.27
CA LEU A 208 6.83 16.48 -23.02
C LEU A 208 6.56 17.72 -22.16
N GLY A 209 6.34 18.88 -22.76
CA GLY A 209 5.75 20.03 -22.10
C GLY A 209 4.31 19.74 -21.67
N LEU A 210 3.81 20.47 -20.65
CA LEU A 210 2.52 20.14 -20.04
C LEU A 210 1.34 20.32 -21.01
N LEU A 211 1.27 21.45 -21.73
CA LEU A 211 0.20 21.69 -22.70
C LEU A 211 0.22 20.66 -23.84
N GLU A 212 1.41 20.33 -24.32
CA GLU A 212 1.58 19.32 -25.35
C GLU A 212 1.14 17.93 -24.87
N ALA A 213 1.41 17.59 -23.62
CA ALA A 213 0.94 16.34 -23.03
C ALA A 213 -0.60 16.30 -22.97
N TYR A 214 -1.28 17.39 -22.58
CA TYR A 214 -2.73 17.46 -22.61
C TYR A 214 -3.29 17.36 -24.04
N ARG A 215 -2.68 18.00 -25.01
CA ARG A 215 -3.08 17.86 -26.42
C ARG A 215 -2.95 16.42 -26.90
N GLN A 216 -1.79 15.80 -26.69
CA GLN A 216 -1.55 14.44 -27.15
C GLN A 216 -2.34 13.37 -26.42
N VAL A 217 -2.74 13.58 -25.16
CA VAL A 217 -3.58 12.60 -24.43
C VAL A 217 -5.06 12.69 -24.84
N HIS A 218 -5.54 13.87 -25.19
CA HIS A 218 -6.94 14.07 -25.57
C HIS A 218 -7.18 13.98 -27.07
N GLU A 219 -6.19 14.34 -27.89
CA GLU A 219 -6.27 14.38 -29.35
C GLU A 219 -5.04 13.75 -30.02
N PRO A 220 -4.71 12.49 -29.72
CA PRO A 220 -3.53 11.86 -30.31
C PRO A 220 -3.74 11.64 -31.81
N THR A 221 -2.66 11.81 -32.59
CA THR A 221 -2.66 11.45 -34.02
C THR A 221 -2.24 9.98 -34.23
N ASP A 222 -1.46 9.44 -33.29
CA ASP A 222 -1.01 8.06 -33.31
C ASP A 222 -0.86 7.48 -31.88
N SER A 223 -0.63 6.17 -31.78
CA SER A 223 -0.52 5.48 -30.50
C SER A 223 0.71 5.91 -29.68
N SER A 224 1.80 6.33 -30.32
CA SER A 224 3.02 6.75 -29.61
C SER A 224 2.81 8.07 -28.86
N GLN A 225 2.00 8.96 -29.39
CA GLN A 225 1.70 10.27 -28.77
C GLN A 225 0.98 10.12 -27.43
N TRP A 226 -0.12 9.37 -27.39
CA TRP A 226 -0.84 9.23 -26.13
C TRP A 226 -0.06 8.42 -25.08
N VAL A 227 0.81 7.50 -25.51
CA VAL A 227 1.69 6.76 -24.58
C VAL A 227 2.68 7.73 -23.92
N ARG A 228 3.34 8.60 -24.72
CA ARG A 228 4.27 9.63 -24.19
C ARG A 228 3.55 10.65 -23.31
N ALA A 229 2.37 11.09 -23.72
CA ALA A 229 1.55 12.01 -22.95
C ALA A 229 1.13 11.42 -21.60
N ARG A 230 0.68 10.16 -21.58
CA ARG A 230 0.36 9.47 -20.32
C ARG A 230 1.59 9.28 -19.44
N ALA A 231 2.76 8.99 -20.02
CA ALA A 231 4.00 8.90 -19.25
C ALA A 231 4.34 10.24 -18.59
N ARG A 232 4.17 11.37 -19.31
CA ARG A 232 4.33 12.70 -18.72
C ARG A 232 3.36 12.96 -17.57
N LEU A 233 2.07 12.72 -17.76
CA LEU A 233 1.04 12.97 -16.74
C LEU A 233 1.19 12.04 -15.53
N ARG A 234 1.64 10.82 -15.74
CA ARG A 234 2.02 9.88 -14.68
C ARG A 234 3.18 10.40 -13.85
N TYR A 235 4.23 10.91 -14.52
CA TYR A 235 5.35 11.53 -13.82
C TYR A 235 4.92 12.76 -13.02
N ASN A 236 4.02 13.58 -13.56
CA ASN A 236 3.46 14.72 -12.85
C ASN A 236 2.78 14.31 -11.54
N GLN A 237 1.93 13.30 -11.61
CA GLN A 237 1.23 12.79 -10.42
C GLN A 237 2.22 12.30 -9.37
N ALA A 238 3.22 11.50 -9.79
CA ALA A 238 4.28 11.04 -8.89
C ALA A 238 5.06 12.21 -8.28
N LEU A 239 5.48 13.17 -9.10
CA LEU A 239 6.28 14.30 -8.64
C LEU A 239 5.52 15.17 -7.62
N LEU A 240 4.26 15.51 -7.90
CA LEU A 240 3.45 16.33 -6.99
C LEU A 240 3.28 15.65 -5.63
N THR A 241 2.97 14.35 -5.61
CA THR A 241 2.88 13.58 -4.36
C THR A 241 4.22 13.58 -3.62
N GLN A 242 5.33 13.33 -4.32
CA GLN A 242 6.65 13.27 -3.69
C GLN A 242 7.16 14.65 -3.23
N VAL A 243 6.83 15.72 -3.93
CA VAL A 243 7.18 17.09 -3.49
C VAL A 243 6.39 17.45 -2.25
N ALA A 244 5.09 17.14 -2.19
CA ALA A 244 4.26 17.35 -1.01
C ALA A 244 4.83 16.65 0.23
N LEU A 245 5.19 15.36 0.10
CA LEU A 245 5.81 14.57 1.17
C LEU A 245 7.20 15.13 1.57
N ALA A 246 8.01 15.53 0.58
CA ALA A 246 9.33 16.09 0.84
C ALA A 246 9.25 17.46 1.53
N SER A 247 8.30 18.33 1.13
CA SER A 247 8.08 19.64 1.78
C SER A 247 7.59 19.48 3.21
N HIS A 248 6.61 18.60 3.45
CA HIS A 248 6.15 18.30 4.81
C HIS A 248 7.31 17.81 5.68
N ARG A 249 8.13 16.91 5.17
CA ARG A 249 9.31 16.42 5.88
C ARG A 249 10.33 17.56 6.14
N ALA A 250 10.58 18.42 5.17
CA ALA A 250 11.49 19.56 5.34
C ALA A 250 11.00 20.52 6.44
N ASP A 251 9.69 20.78 6.49
CA ASP A 251 9.07 21.61 7.53
C ASP A 251 9.20 20.98 8.93
N VAL A 252 8.98 19.67 9.05
CA VAL A 252 9.19 18.93 10.31
C VAL A 252 10.65 19.01 10.74
N LEU A 253 11.59 18.72 9.83
CA LEU A 253 13.02 18.78 10.11
C LEU A 253 13.53 20.17 10.48
N ALA A 254 12.88 21.25 9.98
CA ALA A 254 13.23 22.63 10.33
C ALA A 254 12.73 23.04 11.71
N ARG A 255 11.67 22.42 12.23
CA ARG A 255 11.02 22.76 13.51
C ARG A 255 11.43 21.87 14.67
N GLU A 256 11.79 20.63 14.40
CA GLU A 256 12.08 19.64 15.43
C GLU A 256 13.59 19.45 15.61
N HIS A 257 14.02 19.38 16.85
CA HIS A 257 15.40 19.09 17.23
C HIS A 257 15.45 17.78 18.02
N ALA A 258 16.49 16.99 17.81
CA ALA A 258 16.75 15.77 18.56
C ALA A 258 18.09 15.83 19.31
N ILE A 259 18.22 15.03 20.35
CA ILE A 259 19.49 14.81 21.00
C ILE A 259 20.36 13.92 20.09
N ALA A 260 21.53 14.39 19.73
CA ALA A 260 22.49 13.58 18.97
C ALA A 260 23.15 12.54 19.88
N TRP A 261 23.06 11.28 19.51
CA TRP A 261 23.69 10.16 20.18
C TRP A 261 24.93 9.73 19.37
N PRO A 262 26.15 10.04 19.82
CA PRO A 262 27.38 9.76 19.08
C PRO A 262 27.50 8.32 18.61
N VAL A 263 28.11 8.14 17.43
CA VAL A 263 28.37 6.80 16.86
C VAL A 263 29.18 5.95 17.84
N PRO A 264 28.78 4.69 18.10
CA PRO A 264 29.44 3.82 19.07
C PRO A 264 30.93 3.60 18.78
N LYS A 265 31.75 3.71 19.80
CA LYS A 265 33.18 3.38 19.76
C LYS A 265 33.38 1.89 20.08
N ALA A 266 34.60 1.39 19.92
CA ALA A 266 34.94 -0.01 20.13
C ALA A 266 34.66 -0.52 21.57
N ASP A 267 34.68 0.35 22.56
CA ASP A 267 34.40 0.08 23.98
C ASP A 267 32.94 0.33 24.40
N SER A 268 32.10 0.70 23.47
CA SER A 268 30.71 1.05 23.74
C SER A 268 29.86 -0.17 24.13
N LEU A 269 28.74 0.06 24.82
CA LEU A 269 27.73 -0.96 25.13
C LEU A 269 27.30 -1.74 23.89
N ARG A 270 27.07 -1.05 22.76
CA ARG A 270 26.72 -1.71 21.50
C ARG A 270 27.79 -2.67 21.04
N SER A 271 29.07 -2.28 21.08
CA SER A 271 30.20 -3.16 20.67
C SER A 271 30.34 -4.35 21.58
N GLN A 272 30.10 -4.19 22.89
CA GLN A 272 30.11 -5.29 23.85
C GLN A 272 28.96 -6.28 23.57
N ILE A 273 27.74 -5.76 23.25
CA ILE A 273 26.60 -6.59 22.83
C ILE A 273 26.97 -7.38 21.57
N ASP A 274 27.48 -6.69 20.53
CA ASP A 274 27.85 -7.32 19.26
C ASP A 274 28.85 -8.47 19.45
N ALA A 275 29.81 -8.33 20.40
CA ALA A 275 30.82 -9.35 20.72
C ALA A 275 30.24 -10.58 21.47
N HIS A 276 29.12 -10.42 22.17
CA HIS A 276 28.53 -11.50 22.99
C HIS A 276 27.22 -12.04 22.38
N LEU A 277 26.87 -11.67 21.13
CA LEU A 277 25.74 -12.28 20.47
C LEU A 277 25.98 -13.78 20.24
N PRO A 278 24.97 -14.65 20.47
CA PRO A 278 25.11 -16.10 20.26
C PRO A 278 25.10 -16.50 18.76
N PHE A 279 25.14 -15.52 17.85
CA PHE A 279 25.16 -15.69 16.40
C PHE A 279 25.87 -14.51 15.72
N GLU A 280 26.32 -14.71 14.50
CA GLU A 280 26.89 -13.65 13.68
C GLU A 280 25.80 -12.80 13.01
N LEU A 281 26.05 -11.48 12.96
CA LEU A 281 25.17 -10.56 12.25
C LEU A 281 25.33 -10.73 10.74
N THR A 282 24.22 -10.71 10.01
CA THR A 282 24.26 -10.70 8.55
C THR A 282 24.81 -9.36 8.03
N ALA A 283 25.38 -9.36 6.82
CA ALA A 283 25.86 -8.12 6.19
C ALA A 283 24.77 -7.03 6.12
N SER A 284 23.54 -7.43 5.86
CA SER A 284 22.37 -6.52 5.83
C SER A 284 22.07 -5.92 7.22
N GLN A 285 22.13 -6.73 8.29
CA GLN A 285 21.92 -6.25 9.66
C GLN A 285 23.03 -5.29 10.11
N VAL A 286 24.27 -5.55 9.71
CA VAL A 286 25.41 -4.65 9.97
C VAL A 286 25.19 -3.34 9.23
N GLN A 287 24.96 -3.37 7.93
CA GLN A 287 24.77 -2.19 7.10
C GLN A 287 23.63 -1.29 7.58
N VAL A 288 22.47 -1.88 7.86
CA VAL A 288 21.29 -1.15 8.34
C VAL A 288 21.54 -0.60 9.75
N GLY A 289 22.20 -1.38 10.61
CA GLY A 289 22.59 -0.94 11.94
C GLY A 289 23.53 0.28 11.92
N GLU A 290 24.47 0.35 10.95
CA GLU A 290 25.32 1.53 10.77
C GLU A 290 24.57 2.74 10.24
N GLN A 291 23.61 2.55 9.31
CA GLN A 291 22.73 3.64 8.86
C GLN A 291 21.96 4.25 10.03
N ILE A 292 21.37 3.41 10.87
CA ILE A 292 20.64 3.85 12.07
C ILE A 292 21.59 4.59 13.04
N ALA A 293 22.80 4.08 13.26
CA ALA A 293 23.77 4.68 14.14
C ALA A 293 24.18 6.10 13.69
N GLN A 294 24.35 6.29 12.39
CA GLN A 294 24.65 7.60 11.81
C GLN A 294 23.46 8.55 11.93
N ASP A 295 22.24 8.05 11.78
CA ASP A 295 21.05 8.90 11.94
C ASP A 295 20.83 9.32 13.40
N LEU A 296 21.04 8.43 14.34
CA LEU A 296 21.00 8.74 15.78
C LEU A 296 22.03 9.81 16.20
N ASN A 297 23.13 9.94 15.47
CA ASN A 297 24.16 10.95 15.71
C ASN A 297 23.81 12.35 15.19
N LYS A 298 22.65 12.53 14.57
CA LYS A 298 22.19 13.83 14.04
C LYS A 298 21.36 14.56 15.09
N THR A 299 21.37 15.89 15.01
CA THR A 299 20.48 16.79 15.81
C THR A 299 19.08 16.90 15.24
N VAL A 300 18.80 16.15 14.16
CA VAL A 300 17.50 16.08 13.50
C VAL A 300 16.87 14.73 13.83
N PRO A 301 15.59 14.65 14.19
CA PRO A 301 14.95 13.41 14.55
C PRO A 301 15.03 12.37 13.41
N MET A 302 15.61 11.21 13.68
CA MET A 302 15.51 10.07 12.76
C MET A 302 14.05 9.62 12.66
N GLN A 303 13.57 9.43 11.46
CA GLN A 303 12.28 8.80 11.18
C GLN A 303 12.52 7.66 10.19
N ARG A 304 12.59 6.41 10.68
CA ARG A 304 13.01 5.27 9.86
C ARG A 304 12.08 4.09 9.99
N LEU A 305 11.72 3.50 8.84
CA LEU A 305 10.99 2.23 8.74
C LEU A 305 11.98 1.09 8.46
N LEU A 306 12.08 0.17 9.40
CA LEU A 306 12.85 -1.06 9.28
C LEU A 306 11.93 -2.20 8.82
N GLN A 307 12.09 -2.60 7.58
CA GLN A 307 11.36 -3.73 7.01
C GLN A 307 12.24 -4.99 7.00
N GLY A 308 11.63 -6.11 7.22
CA GLY A 308 12.32 -7.40 7.10
C GLY A 308 11.35 -8.53 7.32
N ASP A 309 11.65 -9.67 6.76
CA ASP A 309 10.82 -10.87 6.89
C ASP A 309 10.70 -11.32 8.36
N VAL A 310 9.76 -12.22 8.63
CA VAL A 310 9.62 -12.82 9.96
C VAL A 310 10.92 -13.55 10.30
N GLY A 311 11.54 -13.15 11.43
CA GLY A 311 12.82 -13.72 11.86
C GLY A 311 14.08 -13.16 11.17
N ALA A 312 13.99 -12.08 10.40
CA ALA A 312 15.16 -11.39 9.82
C ALA A 312 16.04 -10.68 10.85
N GLY A 313 15.70 -10.74 12.15
CA GLY A 313 16.50 -10.14 13.22
C GLY A 313 16.26 -8.64 13.45
N LYS A 314 15.08 -8.12 13.13
CA LYS A 314 14.69 -6.71 13.39
C LYS A 314 14.92 -6.30 14.84
N THR A 315 14.58 -7.17 15.80
CA THR A 315 14.76 -6.92 17.24
C THR A 315 16.22 -6.72 17.63
N VAL A 316 17.15 -7.43 17.00
CA VAL A 316 18.60 -7.26 17.26
C VAL A 316 19.10 -5.92 16.72
N VAL A 317 18.65 -5.52 15.54
CA VAL A 317 18.98 -4.19 14.98
C VAL A 317 18.41 -3.08 15.86
N ALA A 318 17.18 -3.24 16.38
CA ALA A 318 16.59 -2.30 17.33
C ALA A 318 17.34 -2.29 18.67
N LEU A 319 17.78 -3.45 19.19
CA LEU A 319 18.62 -3.52 20.39
C LEU A 319 19.93 -2.75 20.21
N ARG A 320 20.60 -2.89 19.07
CA ARG A 320 21.84 -2.15 18.76
C ARG A 320 21.61 -0.63 18.75
N ALA A 321 20.47 -0.17 18.23
CA ALA A 321 20.06 1.23 18.26
C ALA A 321 19.76 1.70 19.70
N MET A 322 19.02 0.92 20.47
CA MET A 322 18.73 1.22 21.88
C MET A 322 20.01 1.20 22.74
N ALA A 323 20.95 0.30 22.45
CA ALA A 323 22.24 0.24 23.16
C ALA A 323 23.09 1.50 22.94
N GLN A 324 23.03 2.10 21.76
CA GLN A 324 23.70 3.39 21.49
C GLN A 324 23.18 4.52 22.38
N VAL A 325 21.86 4.59 22.55
CA VAL A 325 21.21 5.60 23.41
C VAL A 325 21.41 5.28 24.87
N LEU A 326 21.17 4.04 25.29
CA LEU A 326 21.31 3.57 26.68
C LEU A 326 22.74 3.73 27.20
N GLY A 327 23.75 3.38 26.39
CA GLY A 327 25.17 3.51 26.76
C GLY A 327 25.63 4.95 26.94
N GLN A 328 24.85 5.93 26.53
CA GLN A 328 25.11 7.37 26.70
C GLN A 328 24.15 8.04 27.70
N GLY A 329 23.46 7.25 28.51
CA GLY A 329 22.59 7.74 29.57
C GLY A 329 21.16 8.04 29.17
N GLY A 330 20.76 7.81 27.92
CA GLY A 330 19.41 8.07 27.43
C GLY A 330 18.39 6.98 27.77
N GLN A 331 17.12 7.27 27.58
CA GLN A 331 15.99 6.36 27.74
C GLN A 331 15.43 5.94 26.38
N CYS A 332 15.01 4.68 26.28
CA CYS A 332 14.36 4.13 25.09
C CYS A 332 12.98 3.58 25.42
N ALA A 333 12.02 3.78 24.53
CA ALA A 333 10.69 3.18 24.62
C ALA A 333 10.48 2.20 23.46
N LEU A 334 10.07 0.94 23.76
CA LEU A 334 9.66 -0.04 22.76
C LEU A 334 8.17 -0.34 22.91
N LEU A 335 7.39 0.00 21.88
CA LEU A 335 5.97 -0.29 21.83
C LEU A 335 5.71 -1.61 21.12
N ALA A 336 4.99 -2.49 21.80
CA ALA A 336 4.51 -3.75 21.24
C ALA A 336 2.96 -3.72 21.15
N PRO A 337 2.36 -4.37 20.15
CA PRO A 337 0.91 -4.35 19.96
C PRO A 337 0.12 -5.12 21.03
N THR A 338 0.75 -6.06 21.72
CA THR A 338 0.13 -6.87 22.77
C THR A 338 1.03 -7.03 23.99
N GLU A 339 0.44 -7.29 25.15
CA GLU A 339 1.17 -7.52 26.40
C GLU A 339 2.07 -8.76 26.33
N VAL A 340 1.62 -9.81 25.63
CA VAL A 340 2.40 -11.03 25.42
C VAL A 340 3.68 -10.71 24.62
N LEU A 341 3.57 -9.92 23.56
CA LEU A 341 4.75 -9.48 22.79
C LEU A 341 5.67 -8.60 23.62
N ALA A 342 5.10 -7.67 24.40
CA ALA A 342 5.89 -6.83 25.29
C ALA A 342 6.71 -7.68 26.28
N ALA A 343 6.10 -8.65 26.92
CA ALA A 343 6.78 -9.59 27.84
C ALA A 343 7.87 -10.41 27.12
N GLN A 344 7.61 -10.87 25.89
CA GLN A 344 8.61 -11.59 25.09
C GLN A 344 9.79 -10.73 24.68
N HIS A 345 9.55 -9.46 24.29
CA HIS A 345 10.62 -8.51 24.02
C HIS A 345 11.48 -8.29 25.26
N VAL A 346 10.86 -8.07 26.43
CA VAL A 346 11.60 -7.94 27.70
C VAL A 346 12.47 -9.18 27.97
N SER A 347 11.90 -10.38 27.88
CA SER A 347 12.64 -11.63 28.09
C SER A 347 13.81 -11.78 27.11
N SER A 348 13.58 -11.49 25.84
CA SER A 348 14.61 -11.57 24.80
C SER A 348 15.71 -10.53 24.98
N LEU A 349 15.36 -9.28 25.30
CA LEU A 349 16.32 -8.20 25.57
C LEU A 349 17.15 -8.51 26.82
N LYS A 350 16.52 -8.93 27.91
CA LYS A 350 17.22 -9.33 29.14
C LYS A 350 18.21 -10.48 28.90
N ARG A 351 17.79 -11.50 28.17
CA ARG A 351 18.67 -12.65 27.83
C ARG A 351 19.88 -12.21 27.00
N LEU A 352 19.75 -11.29 26.06
CA LEU A 352 20.86 -10.80 25.24
C LEU A 352 21.75 -9.85 26.04
N LEU A 353 21.19 -9.04 26.93
CA LEU A 353 21.93 -8.07 27.73
C LEU A 353 22.67 -8.73 28.92
N SER A 354 22.11 -9.79 29.53
CA SER A 354 22.77 -10.51 30.63
C SER A 354 24.10 -11.19 30.23
N GLN A 355 24.37 -11.35 28.93
CA GLN A 355 25.64 -11.89 28.42
C GLN A 355 26.77 -10.85 28.40
N VAL A 356 26.46 -9.57 28.57
CA VAL A 356 27.40 -8.45 28.43
C VAL A 356 28.15 -8.15 29.74
N GLY A 357 27.61 -8.60 30.89
CA GLY A 357 28.20 -8.29 32.22
C GLY A 357 27.92 -6.85 32.68
N PRO A 358 28.38 -6.50 33.88
CA PRO A 358 28.18 -5.18 34.44
C PRO A 358 29.01 -4.10 33.71
N ILE A 359 28.42 -2.93 33.47
CA ILE A 359 29.08 -1.82 32.79
C ILE A 359 29.53 -0.80 33.82
N ASP A 360 30.77 -0.33 33.72
CA ASP A 360 31.25 0.87 34.40
C ASP A 360 30.43 2.11 33.97
N ARG A 361 30.04 2.94 34.92
CA ARG A 361 29.31 4.18 34.65
C ARG A 361 30.00 5.01 33.57
N PRO A 362 29.29 5.51 32.53
CA PRO A 362 29.89 6.43 31.57
C PRO A 362 30.35 7.70 32.29
N GLN A 363 31.62 7.99 32.23
CA GLN A 363 32.16 9.30 32.61
C GLN A 363 31.69 10.33 31.60
N GLY A 364 30.68 11.13 31.93
CA GLY A 364 30.32 12.25 31.04
C GLY A 364 28.91 12.79 31.06
N ALA A 365 27.99 12.38 31.91
CA ALA A 365 26.70 13.06 32.07
C ALA A 365 26.90 14.38 32.85
N LYS A 366 27.30 15.46 32.15
CA LYS A 366 27.26 16.83 32.68
C LYS A 366 25.79 17.29 32.61
N GLY A 367 25.11 17.35 33.76
CA GLY A 367 23.76 17.89 33.81
C GLY A 367 22.94 17.60 35.07
N ALA A 368 23.56 17.11 36.15
CA ALA A 368 22.91 17.10 37.46
C ALA A 368 23.90 17.65 38.50
N GLN A 369 23.49 18.67 39.21
CA GLN A 369 24.25 19.34 40.25
C GLN A 369 24.72 18.38 41.33
N ASP A 370 25.99 18.54 41.70
CA ASP A 370 26.74 17.84 42.71
C ASP A 370 25.95 17.56 43.99
N HIS A 371 25.62 16.29 44.23
CA HIS A 371 25.68 15.72 45.56
C HIS A 371 26.58 14.45 45.43
N GLU A 372 27.86 14.64 45.75
CA GLU A 372 28.84 13.61 45.98
C GLU A 372 28.37 12.65 47.08
N LEU A 373 27.74 11.55 46.66
CA LEU A 373 27.80 10.29 47.40
C LEU A 373 28.64 9.35 46.55
N ALA A 374 29.89 9.16 47.03
CA ALA A 374 30.79 8.16 46.45
C ALA A 374 30.05 6.83 46.33
N PRO A 375 30.12 6.14 45.17
CA PRO A 375 29.48 4.85 45.00
C PRO A 375 30.12 3.84 45.97
N LEU A 376 29.23 3.16 46.72
CA LEU A 376 29.68 2.03 47.49
C LEU A 376 30.27 0.98 46.55
N PRO A 377 31.53 0.51 46.75
CA PRO A 377 32.12 -0.54 45.91
C PRO A 377 31.26 -1.82 46.01
N GLY A 378 30.80 -2.35 44.90
CA GLY A 378 30.06 -3.61 44.86
C GLY A 378 28.61 -3.56 44.38
N LEU A 379 28.07 -2.40 43.95
CA LEU A 379 26.79 -2.33 43.26
C LEU A 379 27.04 -2.19 41.75
N GLU A 380 27.47 -3.26 41.12
CA GLU A 380 27.48 -3.44 39.67
C GLU A 380 26.03 -3.68 39.24
N VAL A 381 25.43 -2.74 38.51
CA VAL A 381 24.08 -2.89 37.98
C VAL A 381 24.17 -3.61 36.65
N ASP A 382 23.62 -4.81 36.58
CA ASP A 382 23.48 -5.53 35.32
C ASP A 382 22.63 -4.70 34.31
N VAL A 383 23.12 -4.58 33.09
CA VAL A 383 22.38 -3.84 32.02
C VAL A 383 21.02 -4.45 31.79
N ALA A 384 20.84 -5.74 31.98
CA ALA A 384 19.58 -6.45 31.91
C ALA A 384 18.53 -5.90 32.91
N ASP A 385 18.97 -5.37 34.06
CA ASP A 385 18.08 -4.78 35.07
C ASP A 385 17.52 -3.41 34.68
N LYS A 386 18.07 -2.79 33.63
CA LYS A 386 17.58 -1.54 33.05
C LYS A 386 16.42 -1.73 32.06
N VAL A 387 15.98 -2.98 31.83
CA VAL A 387 14.85 -3.30 30.96
C VAL A 387 13.60 -3.50 31.81
N TYR A 388 12.61 -2.64 31.61
CA TYR A 388 11.34 -2.63 32.35
C TYR A 388 10.15 -2.98 31.46
N LEU A 389 9.21 -3.77 32.00
CA LEU A 389 7.89 -4.01 31.40
C LEU A 389 6.89 -2.98 31.95
N LEU A 390 6.01 -2.42 31.10
CA LEU A 390 4.91 -1.57 31.51
C LEU A 390 3.66 -1.94 30.70
N THR A 391 2.72 -2.65 31.35
CA THR A 391 1.44 -3.10 30.74
C THR A 391 0.26 -2.73 31.63
N ALA A 392 -0.95 -2.83 31.06
CA ALA A 392 -2.17 -2.52 31.81
C ALA A 392 -2.48 -3.55 32.91
N SER A 393 -2.13 -4.82 32.68
CA SER A 393 -2.36 -5.95 33.61
C SER A 393 -1.45 -5.97 34.82
N MET A 394 -0.38 -5.15 34.87
CA MET A 394 0.53 -5.09 36.02
C MET A 394 -0.17 -4.61 37.28
N SER A 395 0.25 -5.17 38.44
CA SER A 395 -0.21 -4.73 39.73
C SER A 395 0.16 -3.25 40.00
N VAL A 396 -0.69 -2.53 40.70
CA VAL A 396 -0.49 -1.09 40.99
C VAL A 396 0.87 -0.81 41.68
N PRO A 397 1.34 -1.60 42.67
CA PRO A 397 2.66 -1.40 43.28
C PRO A 397 3.80 -1.57 42.30
N ALA A 398 3.77 -2.62 41.47
CA ALA A 398 4.78 -2.87 40.45
C ALA A 398 4.84 -1.75 39.41
N LYS A 399 3.67 -1.31 38.93
CA LYS A 399 3.56 -0.18 38.01
C LYS A 399 4.15 1.10 38.59
N ARG A 400 3.83 1.43 39.86
CA ARG A 400 4.39 2.61 40.54
C ARG A 400 5.91 2.56 40.66
N ALA A 401 6.46 1.38 41.00
CA ALA A 401 7.91 1.18 41.10
C ALA A 401 8.63 1.46 39.78
N VAL A 402 8.08 0.93 38.67
CA VAL A 402 8.63 1.17 37.32
C VAL A 402 8.52 2.66 36.94
N LEU A 403 7.34 3.28 37.12
CA LEU A 403 7.13 4.68 36.83
C LEU A 403 8.07 5.61 37.60
N ALA A 404 8.35 5.32 38.89
CA ALA A 404 9.29 6.10 39.69
C ALA A 404 10.72 6.01 39.14
N LYS A 405 11.17 4.83 38.72
CA LYS A 405 12.50 4.63 38.08
C LYS A 405 12.60 5.37 36.74
N LEU A 406 11.55 5.33 35.93
CA LEU A 406 11.55 6.01 34.64
C LEU A 406 11.57 7.53 34.81
N ALA A 407 10.79 8.06 35.76
CA ALA A 407 10.70 9.50 36.06
C ALA A 407 11.99 10.07 36.67
N SER A 408 12.88 9.26 37.28
CA SER A 408 14.17 9.71 37.77
C SER A 408 15.15 10.14 36.67
N GLY A 409 14.85 9.82 35.38
CA GLY A 409 15.74 10.09 34.24
C GLY A 409 16.91 9.12 34.11
N GLU A 410 16.94 8.06 34.92
CA GLU A 410 17.95 7.01 34.81
C GLU A 410 17.86 6.32 33.45
N SER A 411 19.02 5.96 32.89
CA SER A 411 19.07 5.25 31.59
C SER A 411 18.30 3.95 31.65
N ALA A 412 17.33 3.74 30.73
CA ALA A 412 16.42 2.62 30.77
C ALA A 412 15.87 2.27 29.38
N ILE A 413 15.49 1.00 29.21
CA ILE A 413 14.63 0.54 28.12
C ILE A 413 13.28 0.16 28.72
N VAL A 414 12.23 0.87 28.38
CA VAL A 414 10.87 0.49 28.76
C VAL A 414 10.16 -0.15 27.58
N VAL A 415 9.62 -1.34 27.81
CA VAL A 415 8.83 -2.09 26.82
C VAL A 415 7.38 -2.15 27.32
N GLY A 416 6.43 -1.83 26.44
CA GLY A 416 5.03 -1.89 26.83
C GLY A 416 4.09 -1.76 25.64
N THR A 417 2.80 -1.69 25.96
CA THR A 417 1.73 -1.50 24.99
C THR A 417 1.31 -0.03 24.96
N HIS A 418 0.11 0.26 24.50
CA HIS A 418 -0.50 1.59 24.60
C HIS A 418 -0.48 2.21 26.03
N ALA A 419 -0.22 1.41 27.06
CA ALA A 419 -0.01 1.93 28.41
C ALA A 419 1.17 2.94 28.50
N LEU A 420 2.16 2.83 27.60
CA LEU A 420 3.25 3.82 27.48
C LEU A 420 2.78 5.17 26.97
N LEU A 421 1.61 5.26 26.35
CA LEU A 421 1.04 6.50 25.82
C LEU A 421 0.29 7.31 26.92
N SER A 422 0.13 6.76 28.12
CA SER A 422 -0.56 7.43 29.22
C SER A 422 0.25 8.62 29.74
N ASP A 423 -0.40 9.75 30.03
CA ASP A 423 0.24 10.96 30.59
C ASP A 423 0.96 10.78 31.91
N THR A 424 0.68 9.68 32.59
CA THR A 424 1.36 9.29 33.84
C THR A 424 2.79 8.77 33.62
N VAL A 425 3.16 8.44 32.38
CA VAL A 425 4.50 7.94 32.04
C VAL A 425 5.40 9.11 31.69
N GLN A 426 6.37 9.39 32.54
CA GLN A 426 7.37 10.44 32.34
C GLN A 426 8.70 9.80 31.96
N LEU A 427 9.29 10.26 30.85
CA LEU A 427 10.55 9.78 30.29
C LEU A 427 11.43 11.00 29.95
N PRO A 428 12.02 11.67 30.98
CA PRO A 428 12.77 12.91 30.78
C PRO A 428 14.02 12.76 29.92
N GLY A 429 14.54 11.54 29.75
CA GLY A 429 15.69 11.22 28.90
C GLY A 429 15.33 10.46 27.62
N LEU A 430 14.09 10.56 27.15
CA LEU A 430 13.63 9.77 25.97
C LEU A 430 14.38 10.18 24.69
N GLY A 431 15.30 9.35 24.24
CA GLY A 431 16.09 9.55 23.02
C GLY A 431 15.62 8.75 21.82
N LEU A 432 15.03 7.57 22.05
CA LEU A 432 14.61 6.68 20.98
C LEU A 432 13.26 6.00 21.28
N VAL A 433 12.35 6.10 20.34
CA VAL A 433 11.11 5.33 20.32
C VAL A 433 11.20 4.25 19.24
N VAL A 434 10.96 2.99 19.63
CA VAL A 434 10.86 1.85 18.72
C VAL A 434 9.42 1.37 18.71
N ILE A 435 8.82 1.22 17.53
CA ILE A 435 7.45 0.70 17.37
C ILE A 435 7.51 -0.61 16.60
N ASP A 436 7.01 -1.68 17.19
CA ASP A 436 6.91 -2.98 16.53
C ASP A 436 5.51 -3.20 15.96
N GLU A 437 5.43 -3.83 14.78
CA GLU A 437 4.18 -4.13 14.06
C GLU A 437 3.30 -2.89 13.81
N GLN A 438 3.84 -1.91 13.12
CA GLN A 438 3.24 -0.59 12.85
C GLN A 438 1.77 -0.65 12.41
N HIS A 439 1.36 -1.65 11.62
CA HIS A 439 0.01 -1.74 11.07
C HIS A 439 -1.10 -1.82 12.13
N ARG A 440 -0.74 -2.04 13.41
CA ARG A 440 -1.66 -2.08 14.55
C ARG A 440 -1.70 -0.79 15.38
N PHE A 441 -0.82 0.16 15.09
CA PHE A 441 -0.78 1.47 15.74
C PHE A 441 -1.23 2.57 14.78
N GLY A 442 -2.22 3.36 15.19
CA GLY A 442 -2.67 4.53 14.46
C GLY A 442 -1.62 5.66 14.45
N VAL A 443 -1.72 6.55 13.47
CA VAL A 443 -0.81 7.72 13.33
C VAL A 443 -0.87 8.63 14.56
N ALA A 444 -2.07 8.85 15.11
CA ALA A 444 -2.26 9.64 16.34
C ALA A 444 -1.44 9.12 17.51
N GLN A 445 -1.28 7.80 17.64
CA GLN A 445 -0.52 7.18 18.72
C GLN A 445 1.00 7.39 18.56
N ARG A 446 1.51 7.46 17.34
CA ARG A 446 2.92 7.80 17.04
C ARG A 446 3.24 9.23 17.44
N ASN A 447 2.34 10.16 17.13
CA ASN A 447 2.52 11.59 17.42
C ASN A 447 2.57 11.86 18.93
N VAL A 448 1.75 11.18 19.73
CA VAL A 448 1.77 11.33 21.20
C VAL A 448 3.15 11.07 21.81
N LEU A 449 3.90 10.07 21.32
CA LEU A 449 5.25 9.81 21.84
C LEU A 449 6.31 10.78 21.27
N ARG A 450 6.10 11.30 20.08
CA ARG A 450 6.97 12.34 19.50
C ARG A 450 6.84 13.66 20.27
N GLU A 451 5.63 14.01 20.69
CA GLU A 451 5.36 15.22 21.48
C GLU A 451 5.91 15.15 22.91
N ARG A 452 6.26 13.94 23.41
CA ARG A 452 6.86 13.72 24.73
C ARG A 452 8.38 13.81 24.74
N GLY A 453 8.94 14.64 23.90
CA GLY A 453 10.38 14.87 23.87
C GLY A 453 10.94 15.32 25.22
N SER A 454 12.23 15.11 25.36
CA SER A 454 13.03 15.55 26.51
C SER A 454 13.35 17.05 26.42
N LEU A 455 13.83 17.63 27.51
CA LEU A 455 14.52 18.91 27.47
C LEU A 455 16.02 18.63 27.23
N ASP A 456 16.63 19.36 26.31
CA ASP A 456 18.10 19.34 26.17
C ASP A 456 18.80 20.13 27.29
N ALA A 457 20.14 20.13 27.26
CA ALA A 457 20.92 20.86 28.22
C ALA A 457 20.69 22.41 28.25
N SER A 458 20.07 22.95 27.20
CA SER A 458 19.66 24.36 27.08
C SER A 458 18.25 24.62 27.58
N GLY A 459 17.47 23.57 27.91
CA GLY A 459 16.06 23.65 28.28
C GLY A 459 15.12 23.73 27.08
N ALA A 460 15.62 23.47 25.87
CA ALA A 460 14.78 23.38 24.65
C ALA A 460 14.14 22.01 24.54
N HIS A 461 12.89 22.00 24.08
CA HIS A 461 12.15 20.75 23.83
C HIS A 461 12.76 19.96 22.65
N THR A 462 13.07 18.70 22.87
CA THR A 462 13.63 17.81 21.82
C THR A 462 12.65 16.70 21.47
N THR A 463 12.62 16.33 20.19
CA THR A 463 11.83 15.20 19.68
C THR A 463 12.68 13.93 19.68
N PRO A 464 12.22 12.80 20.23
CA PRO A 464 12.97 11.55 20.19
C PRO A 464 13.09 11.02 18.75
N HIS A 465 14.17 10.29 18.49
CA HIS A 465 14.31 9.51 17.26
C HIS A 465 13.25 8.41 17.19
N LEU A 466 12.75 8.09 15.99
CA LEU A 466 11.72 7.11 15.75
C LEU A 466 12.23 5.98 14.82
N LEU A 467 12.15 4.75 15.32
CA LEU A 467 12.40 3.54 14.55
C LEU A 467 11.11 2.70 14.51
N VAL A 468 10.54 2.56 13.35
CA VAL A 468 9.33 1.75 13.15
C VAL A 468 9.73 0.42 12.53
N MET A 469 9.23 -0.68 13.07
CA MET A 469 9.50 -2.03 12.54
C MET A 469 8.22 -2.66 12.00
N THR A 470 8.35 -3.44 10.93
CA THR A 470 7.25 -4.27 10.43
C THR A 470 7.75 -5.63 9.95
N ALA A 471 7.04 -6.69 10.32
CA ALA A 471 7.27 -8.04 9.81
C ALA A 471 6.42 -8.35 8.57
N THR A 472 5.44 -7.50 8.24
CA THR A 472 4.77 -7.57 6.95
C THR A 472 5.67 -6.90 5.92
N PRO A 473 6.19 -7.63 4.95
CA PRO A 473 6.85 -7.00 3.82
C PRO A 473 5.83 -6.15 3.08
N ILE A 474 6.01 -4.84 3.14
CA ILE A 474 5.23 -3.90 2.33
C ILE A 474 6.06 -3.71 1.07
N PRO A 475 5.50 -3.89 -0.13
CA PRO A 475 6.23 -3.59 -1.34
C PRO A 475 6.86 -2.22 -1.23
N ARG A 476 8.14 -2.11 -1.59
CA ARG A 476 8.93 -0.87 -1.44
C ARG A 476 8.21 0.36 -2.00
N THR A 477 7.44 0.16 -3.04
CA THR A 477 6.64 1.18 -3.72
C THR A 477 5.47 1.68 -2.91
N VAL A 478 4.72 0.77 -2.28
CA VAL A 478 3.64 1.14 -1.36
C VAL A 478 4.23 1.85 -0.14
N ALA A 479 5.36 1.34 0.36
CA ALA A 479 6.05 1.98 1.48
C ALA A 479 6.49 3.42 1.13
N MET A 480 7.00 3.65 -0.08
CA MET A 480 7.41 4.99 -0.55
C MET A 480 6.24 5.95 -0.79
N THR A 481 5.04 5.44 -1.07
CA THR A 481 3.84 6.26 -1.30
C THR A 481 3.04 6.52 -0.03
N VAL A 482 2.96 5.51 0.85
CA VAL A 482 2.16 5.56 2.09
C VAL A 482 2.97 6.10 3.28
N PHE A 483 4.28 5.82 3.30
CA PHE A 483 5.20 6.22 4.38
C PHE A 483 6.33 7.09 3.83
N GLY A 484 6.01 8.00 2.92
CA GLY A 484 6.99 8.84 2.23
C GLY A 484 7.80 9.78 3.15
N ASP A 485 7.31 10.01 4.35
CA ASP A 485 7.97 10.73 5.45
C ASP A 485 9.09 9.91 6.14
N LEU A 486 9.03 8.56 6.06
CA LEU A 486 10.02 7.69 6.67
C LEU A 486 11.15 7.31 5.70
N GLU A 487 12.38 7.21 6.20
CA GLU A 487 13.46 6.52 5.50
C GLU A 487 13.29 5.02 5.61
N ILE A 488 13.43 4.31 4.49
CA ILE A 488 13.19 2.87 4.44
C ILE A 488 14.51 2.13 4.43
N SER A 489 14.68 1.22 5.39
CA SER A 489 15.73 0.21 5.40
C SER A 489 15.15 -1.19 5.35
N VAL A 490 15.71 -2.04 4.51
CA VAL A 490 15.24 -3.41 4.30
C VAL A 490 16.30 -4.38 4.78
N LEU A 491 15.91 -5.32 5.64
CA LEU A 491 16.76 -6.46 6.01
C LEU A 491 16.55 -7.58 4.99
N GLU A 492 17.55 -7.80 4.17
CA GLU A 492 17.56 -8.85 3.16
C GLU A 492 18.12 -10.15 3.72
N GLY A 493 17.51 -11.26 3.32
CA GLY A 493 17.93 -12.61 3.72
C GLY A 493 17.49 -13.00 5.14
N LEU A 494 17.65 -14.28 5.42
CA LEU A 494 17.44 -14.86 6.75
C LEU A 494 18.81 -15.14 7.38
N PRO A 495 18.92 -15.05 8.73
CA PRO A 495 20.12 -15.43 9.44
C PRO A 495 20.51 -16.89 9.15
N ALA A 496 21.83 -17.18 9.20
CA ALA A 496 22.34 -18.52 9.04
C ALA A 496 21.74 -19.49 10.08
N GLY A 497 21.49 -20.75 9.68
CA GLY A 497 20.90 -21.78 10.55
C GLY A 497 19.39 -21.89 10.53
N ARG A 498 18.67 -21.03 9.78
CA ARG A 498 17.22 -21.14 9.62
C ARG A 498 16.86 -22.02 8.43
N THR A 499 16.12 -23.11 8.67
CA THR A 499 15.62 -24.00 7.61
C THR A 499 14.41 -23.39 6.91
N GLN A 500 14.36 -23.55 5.59
CA GLN A 500 13.19 -23.10 4.81
C GLN A 500 11.96 -23.96 5.14
N VAL A 501 10.83 -23.30 5.34
CA VAL A 501 9.54 -23.98 5.54
C VAL A 501 8.97 -24.41 4.21
N THR A 502 8.79 -25.72 4.01
CA THR A 502 8.15 -26.23 2.81
C THR A 502 6.64 -26.05 2.91
N THR A 503 6.02 -25.48 1.87
CA THR A 503 4.57 -25.22 1.86
C THR A 503 3.86 -26.14 0.87
N HIS A 504 2.80 -26.81 1.32
CA HIS A 504 1.95 -27.69 0.48
C HIS A 504 0.50 -27.22 0.50
N LEU A 505 -0.14 -27.30 -0.69
CA LEU A 505 -1.58 -27.08 -0.82
C LEU A 505 -2.31 -28.40 -0.72
N VAL A 506 -3.30 -28.49 0.17
CA VAL A 506 -4.10 -29.70 0.40
C VAL A 506 -5.57 -29.40 0.07
N PRO A 507 -6.07 -29.83 -1.11
CA PRO A 507 -7.49 -29.67 -1.44
C PRO A 507 -8.38 -30.52 -0.54
N TRP A 508 -9.44 -29.94 0.02
CA TRP A 508 -10.44 -30.67 0.82
C TRP A 508 -11.07 -31.87 0.12
N GLU A 509 -11.24 -31.80 -1.19
CA GLU A 509 -11.83 -32.85 -2.01
C GLU A 509 -10.98 -34.13 -2.01
N ARG A 510 -9.68 -34.04 -1.77
CA ARG A 510 -8.74 -35.16 -1.77
C ARG A 510 -8.59 -35.77 -0.37
N GLN A 511 -9.54 -36.57 0.03
CA GLN A 511 -9.58 -37.20 1.37
C GLN A 511 -8.29 -37.97 1.73
N THR A 512 -7.66 -38.63 0.74
CA THR A 512 -6.37 -39.32 0.96
C THR A 512 -5.24 -38.36 1.37
N TRP A 513 -5.27 -37.12 0.86
CA TRP A 513 -4.27 -36.11 1.23
C TRP A 513 -4.56 -35.52 2.61
N VAL A 514 -5.84 -35.36 2.95
CA VAL A 514 -6.26 -34.91 4.29
C VAL A 514 -5.87 -35.94 5.35
N GLN A 515 -6.07 -37.24 5.10
CA GLN A 515 -5.60 -38.32 5.98
C GLN A 515 -4.06 -38.34 6.11
N ALA A 516 -3.35 -38.20 4.99
CA ALA A 516 -1.88 -38.11 4.99
C ALA A 516 -1.36 -36.89 5.78
N LEU A 517 -2.09 -35.76 5.77
CA LEU A 517 -1.80 -34.58 6.56
C LEU A 517 -1.84 -34.90 8.08
N TRP A 518 -2.91 -35.54 8.57
CA TRP A 518 -3.02 -35.86 10.00
C TRP A 518 -2.04 -36.93 10.43
N ARG A 519 -1.74 -37.92 9.58
CA ARG A 519 -0.66 -38.88 9.81
C ARG A 519 0.68 -38.18 9.93
N ARG A 520 0.96 -37.19 9.05
CA ARG A 520 2.18 -36.40 9.16
C ARG A 520 2.22 -35.58 10.45
N ALA A 521 1.12 -34.98 10.87
CA ALA A 521 1.04 -34.26 12.17
C ALA A 521 1.38 -35.19 13.35
N ALA A 522 0.85 -36.41 13.37
CA ALA A 522 1.19 -37.40 14.39
C ALA A 522 2.69 -37.77 14.38
N GLN A 523 3.29 -37.91 13.19
CA GLN A 523 4.74 -38.18 13.07
C GLN A 523 5.60 -37.04 13.60
N GLU A 524 5.23 -35.77 13.30
CA GLU A 524 5.93 -34.61 13.83
C GLU A 524 5.87 -34.55 15.35
N ILE A 525 4.69 -34.84 15.93
CA ILE A 525 4.51 -34.90 17.39
C ILE A 525 5.32 -36.03 18.00
N ALA A 526 5.33 -37.20 17.39
CA ALA A 526 6.12 -38.36 17.87
C ALA A 526 7.61 -38.04 17.80
N GLY A 527 8.07 -37.21 16.88
CA GLY A 527 9.43 -36.68 16.77
C GLY A 527 9.76 -35.56 17.77
N GLY A 528 8.86 -35.23 18.70
CA GLY A 528 9.02 -34.15 19.68
C GLY A 528 8.68 -32.76 19.14
N GLY A 529 8.12 -32.67 17.92
CA GLY A 529 7.65 -31.40 17.33
C GLY A 529 6.33 -30.92 17.92
N ARG A 530 5.98 -29.68 17.63
CA ARG A 530 4.69 -29.05 17.96
C ARG A 530 3.95 -28.70 16.70
N VAL A 531 2.63 -28.90 16.70
CA VAL A 531 1.76 -28.69 15.55
C VAL A 531 0.72 -27.60 15.85
N PHE A 532 0.73 -26.54 15.05
CA PHE A 532 -0.35 -25.56 15.03
C PHE A 532 -1.42 -25.92 14.01
N VAL A 533 -2.70 -25.79 14.39
CA VAL A 533 -3.86 -25.87 13.50
C VAL A 533 -4.60 -24.56 13.58
N VAL A 534 -4.56 -23.75 12.51
CA VAL A 534 -5.16 -22.42 12.48
C VAL A 534 -6.47 -22.43 11.74
N CYS A 535 -7.52 -21.91 12.39
CA CYS A 535 -8.88 -21.78 11.86
C CYS A 535 -9.24 -20.31 11.64
N PRO A 536 -10.08 -19.97 10.64
CA PRO A 536 -10.50 -18.59 10.38
C PRO A 536 -11.56 -18.07 11.39
N SER A 537 -12.27 -18.93 12.10
CA SER A 537 -13.37 -18.58 13.02
C SER A 537 -13.21 -19.24 14.40
N ILE A 538 -13.87 -18.66 15.39
CA ILE A 538 -13.89 -19.18 16.79
C ILE A 538 -15.01 -20.20 16.98
N ASP A 539 -16.23 -19.91 16.48
CA ASP A 539 -17.45 -20.70 16.64
C ASP A 539 -18.20 -20.88 15.32
N SER A 540 -19.01 -21.95 15.25
CA SER A 540 -19.85 -22.28 14.09
C SER A 540 -21.15 -21.45 13.97
N GLU A 541 -21.45 -20.60 14.96
CA GLU A 541 -22.73 -19.84 15.02
C GLU A 541 -22.77 -18.61 14.10
N THR A 542 -21.68 -18.28 13.41
CA THR A 542 -21.71 -17.28 12.36
C THR A 542 -22.47 -17.81 11.15
N SER A 543 -23.29 -16.97 10.53
CA SER A 543 -24.26 -17.27 9.45
C SER A 543 -23.72 -18.03 8.21
N ASP A 544 -22.48 -18.39 8.21
CA ASP A 544 -21.79 -19.13 7.16
C ASP A 544 -21.40 -20.52 7.70
N ALA A 545 -22.31 -21.48 7.55
CA ALA A 545 -22.18 -22.87 8.02
C ALA A 545 -20.95 -23.64 7.48
N SER A 546 -20.18 -23.03 6.58
CA SER A 546 -18.97 -23.60 5.98
C SER A 546 -17.67 -23.24 6.71
N LEU A 547 -17.71 -22.37 7.74
CA LEU A 547 -16.51 -21.94 8.47
C LEU A 547 -16.10 -22.97 9.52
N ALA A 548 -14.88 -23.48 9.42
CA ALA A 548 -14.29 -24.32 10.45
C ALA A 548 -14.02 -23.50 11.72
N SER A 549 -14.61 -23.89 12.86
CA SER A 549 -14.37 -23.27 14.16
C SER A 549 -13.29 -24.00 14.96
N VAL A 550 -12.65 -23.31 15.89
CA VAL A 550 -11.64 -23.91 16.79
C VAL A 550 -12.25 -25.07 17.58
N ASN A 551 -13.46 -24.90 18.10
CA ASN A 551 -14.10 -25.91 18.93
C ASN A 551 -14.54 -27.14 18.13
N ASP A 552 -15.10 -26.94 16.93
CA ASP A 552 -15.47 -28.02 16.03
C ASP A 552 -14.26 -28.83 15.60
N TRP A 553 -13.17 -28.14 15.27
CA TRP A 553 -11.92 -28.80 14.89
C TRP A 553 -11.25 -29.51 16.04
N ALA A 554 -11.21 -28.96 17.24
CA ALA A 554 -10.68 -29.64 18.41
C ALA A 554 -11.44 -30.95 18.70
N GLN A 555 -12.80 -30.93 18.59
CA GLN A 555 -13.62 -32.12 18.73
C GLN A 555 -13.46 -33.14 17.61
N ARG A 556 -13.29 -32.68 16.36
CA ARG A 556 -13.04 -33.56 15.21
C ARG A 556 -11.69 -34.26 15.33
N LEU A 557 -10.63 -33.48 15.62
CA LEU A 557 -9.26 -34.01 15.74
C LEU A 557 -9.13 -34.98 16.92
N ALA A 558 -9.87 -34.78 17.98
CA ALA A 558 -9.92 -35.74 19.09
C ALA A 558 -10.49 -37.11 18.71
N LYS A 559 -11.27 -37.17 17.61
CA LYS A 559 -11.85 -38.42 17.08
C LYS A 559 -11.06 -38.98 15.89
N GLU A 560 -10.03 -38.26 15.43
CA GLU A 560 -9.22 -38.68 14.27
C GLU A 560 -8.33 -39.87 14.67
N PRO A 561 -8.44 -41.02 13.98
CA PRO A 561 -7.68 -42.22 14.34
C PRO A 561 -6.16 -42.01 14.36
N GLU A 562 -5.64 -41.21 13.44
CA GLU A 562 -4.21 -40.90 13.29
C GLU A 562 -3.67 -40.07 14.48
N LEU A 563 -4.55 -39.36 15.23
CA LEU A 563 -4.21 -38.53 16.36
C LEU A 563 -4.63 -39.13 17.71
N ALA A 564 -5.00 -40.43 17.72
CA ALA A 564 -5.43 -41.10 18.94
C ALA A 564 -4.37 -41.01 20.06
N GLY A 565 -4.80 -40.56 21.26
CA GLY A 565 -3.91 -40.40 22.40
C GLY A 565 -3.07 -39.11 22.43
N ILE A 566 -3.18 -38.23 21.43
CA ILE A 566 -2.52 -36.94 21.42
C ILE A 566 -3.39 -35.90 22.13
N ALA A 567 -2.84 -35.24 23.15
CA ALA A 567 -3.50 -34.15 23.84
C ALA A 567 -3.62 -32.90 22.93
N ILE A 568 -4.84 -32.35 22.84
CA ILE A 568 -5.17 -31.21 22.01
C ILE A 568 -5.45 -30.00 22.89
N GLY A 569 -4.70 -28.92 22.70
CA GLY A 569 -4.94 -27.62 23.31
C GLY A 569 -5.77 -26.72 22.39
N THR A 570 -6.43 -25.72 22.97
CA THR A 570 -7.13 -24.67 22.22
C THR A 570 -6.65 -23.29 22.65
N LEU A 571 -6.59 -22.34 21.73
CA LEU A 571 -6.23 -20.95 22.00
C LEU A 571 -7.11 -20.01 21.17
N THR A 572 -7.89 -19.17 21.84
CA THR A 572 -8.83 -18.25 21.19
C THR A 572 -8.69 -16.82 21.72
N GLY A 573 -9.18 -15.85 20.95
CA GLY A 573 -9.19 -14.45 21.36
C GLY A 573 -10.06 -14.14 22.57
N ARG A 574 -11.07 -14.98 22.85
CA ARG A 574 -12.05 -14.81 23.95
C ARG A 574 -11.54 -15.26 25.31
N MET A 575 -10.50 -16.09 25.36
CA MET A 575 -9.85 -16.51 26.61
C MET A 575 -9.29 -15.31 27.36
N ASP A 576 -9.30 -15.36 28.66
CA ASP A 576 -8.64 -14.37 29.50
C ASP A 576 -7.09 -14.49 29.43
N GLY A 577 -6.37 -13.56 30.06
CA GLY A 577 -4.90 -13.55 30.00
C GLY A 577 -4.26 -14.78 30.60
N VAL A 578 -4.81 -15.28 31.71
CA VAL A 578 -4.28 -16.44 32.45
C VAL A 578 -4.53 -17.73 31.67
N GLU A 579 -5.73 -17.87 31.12
CA GLU A 579 -6.10 -19.01 30.27
C GLU A 579 -5.22 -19.12 29.05
N LYS A 580 -4.96 -17.97 28.36
CA LYS A 580 -4.07 -17.91 27.20
C LYS A 580 -2.63 -18.33 27.57
N GLU A 581 -2.13 -17.83 28.69
CA GLU A 581 -0.78 -18.15 29.16
C GLU A 581 -0.65 -19.63 29.53
N ASN A 582 -1.62 -20.19 30.22
CA ASN A 582 -1.66 -21.61 30.58
C ASN A 582 -1.72 -22.52 29.34
N SER A 583 -2.60 -22.22 28.39
CA SER A 583 -2.72 -22.98 27.14
C SER A 583 -1.43 -22.95 26.35
N LEU A 584 -0.81 -21.78 26.24
CA LEU A 584 0.44 -21.60 25.53
C LEU A 584 1.61 -22.30 26.24
N SER A 585 1.71 -22.20 27.56
CA SER A 585 2.71 -22.87 28.36
C SER A 585 2.62 -24.40 28.22
N SER A 586 1.41 -24.95 28.26
CA SER A 586 1.16 -26.39 28.06
C SER A 586 1.60 -26.84 26.65
N PHE A 587 1.40 -26.01 25.63
CA PHE A 587 1.84 -26.27 24.27
C PHE A 587 3.37 -26.23 24.14
N ILE A 588 4.02 -25.21 24.71
CA ILE A 588 5.49 -25.06 24.69
C ILE A 588 6.14 -26.25 25.43
N GLN A 589 5.64 -26.63 26.60
CA GLN A 589 6.14 -27.74 27.38
C GLN A 589 5.84 -29.11 26.76
N GLY A 590 4.90 -29.18 25.80
CA GLY A 590 4.52 -30.40 25.09
C GLY A 590 3.46 -31.23 25.81
N ALA A 591 2.85 -30.73 26.87
CA ALA A 591 1.68 -31.37 27.49
C ALA A 591 0.50 -31.43 26.51
N THR A 592 0.34 -30.44 25.65
CA THR A 592 -0.63 -30.40 24.54
C THR A 592 0.11 -30.11 23.22
N PRO A 593 0.74 -31.13 22.59
CA PRO A 593 1.63 -30.92 21.45
C PRO A 593 0.93 -30.48 20.16
N LEU A 594 -0.41 -30.53 20.09
CA LEU A 594 -1.25 -30.03 19.05
C LEU A 594 -2.12 -28.90 19.58
N LEU A 595 -2.03 -27.69 18.96
CA LEU A 595 -2.77 -26.50 19.37
C LEU A 595 -3.70 -26.03 18.24
N VAL A 596 -5.02 -26.07 18.50
CA VAL A 596 -6.02 -25.52 17.59
C VAL A 596 -6.29 -24.06 17.98
N THR A 597 -6.16 -23.15 17.03
CA THR A 597 -6.19 -21.70 17.30
C THR A 597 -6.80 -20.89 16.19
N THR A 598 -7.12 -19.63 16.46
CA THR A 598 -7.43 -18.61 15.45
C THR A 598 -6.16 -17.84 15.06
N THR A 599 -6.33 -16.74 14.32
CA THR A 599 -5.26 -15.78 13.98
C THR A 599 -4.56 -15.15 15.20
N VAL A 600 -4.99 -15.43 16.43
CA VAL A 600 -4.30 -14.95 17.64
C VAL A 600 -2.83 -15.37 17.67
N VAL A 601 -2.47 -16.50 17.06
CA VAL A 601 -1.09 -16.97 16.91
C VAL A 601 -0.26 -16.13 15.91
N GLU A 602 -0.91 -15.34 15.05
CA GLU A 602 -0.24 -14.38 14.17
C GLU A 602 0.62 -13.39 14.97
N VAL A 603 0.27 -13.14 16.24
CA VAL A 603 0.92 -12.13 17.07
C VAL A 603 1.60 -12.77 18.28
N GLY A 604 2.94 -12.73 18.25
CA GLY A 604 3.73 -12.83 19.47
C GLY A 604 4.01 -14.20 20.07
N VAL A 605 3.64 -15.32 19.43
CA VAL A 605 3.97 -16.65 19.96
C VAL A 605 5.25 -17.18 19.34
N ASP A 606 6.30 -17.35 20.15
CA ASP A 606 7.55 -17.94 19.74
C ASP A 606 7.71 -19.34 20.36
N VAL A 607 7.62 -20.38 19.52
CA VAL A 607 7.78 -21.77 19.93
C VAL A 607 8.87 -22.42 19.07
N SER A 608 10.03 -22.61 19.66
CA SER A 608 11.22 -23.16 18.95
C SER A 608 10.97 -24.55 18.36
N ASP A 609 10.19 -25.39 19.05
CA ASP A 609 9.90 -26.76 18.62
C ASP A 609 8.68 -26.91 17.71
N ALA A 610 8.10 -25.79 17.23
CA ALA A 610 7.01 -25.85 16.27
C ALA A 610 7.53 -26.21 14.87
N THR A 611 7.25 -27.46 14.44
CA THR A 611 7.71 -28.02 13.17
C THR A 611 6.62 -28.09 12.10
N MET A 612 5.34 -27.98 12.48
CA MET A 612 4.27 -28.04 11.50
C MET A 612 3.18 -27.00 11.75
N MET A 613 2.76 -26.36 10.67
CA MET A 613 1.64 -25.43 10.61
C MET A 613 0.56 -25.97 9.65
N VAL A 614 -0.67 -26.14 10.13
CA VAL A 614 -1.84 -26.46 9.32
C VAL A 614 -2.75 -25.26 9.31
N ILE A 615 -3.07 -24.74 8.14
CA ILE A 615 -3.99 -23.60 7.96
C ILE A 615 -5.23 -24.11 7.25
N LEU A 616 -6.36 -24.08 7.94
CA LEU A 616 -7.64 -24.55 7.44
C LEU A 616 -8.35 -23.41 6.70
N ASP A 617 -9.07 -23.72 5.63
CA ASP A 617 -9.73 -22.75 4.74
C ASP A 617 -8.78 -21.59 4.35
N ALA A 618 -7.59 -21.97 3.89
CA ALA A 618 -6.49 -21.05 3.65
C ALA A 618 -6.84 -19.92 2.65
N GLU A 619 -7.81 -20.11 1.76
CA GLU A 619 -8.32 -19.11 0.83
C GLU A 619 -8.98 -17.90 1.49
N ARG A 620 -9.35 -18.01 2.77
CA ARG A 620 -9.97 -16.92 3.54
C ARG A 620 -8.96 -15.95 4.13
N PHE A 621 -7.68 -16.34 4.15
CA PHE A 621 -6.59 -15.51 4.67
C PHE A 621 -5.95 -14.68 3.56
N GLY A 622 -5.52 -13.48 3.89
CA GLY A 622 -4.65 -12.68 3.03
C GLY A 622 -3.25 -13.28 2.92
N LEU A 623 -2.54 -13.02 1.80
CA LEU A 623 -1.17 -13.55 1.61
C LEU A 623 -0.21 -13.12 2.72
N SER A 624 -0.33 -11.89 3.21
CA SER A 624 0.49 -11.41 4.33
C SER A 624 0.22 -12.20 5.62
N GLN A 625 -1.04 -12.53 5.92
CA GLN A 625 -1.41 -13.34 7.08
C GLN A 625 -0.88 -14.77 6.96
N LEU A 626 -1.06 -15.40 5.79
CA LEU A 626 -0.51 -16.73 5.52
C LEU A 626 1.00 -16.76 5.72
N HIS A 627 1.70 -15.72 5.26
CA HIS A 627 3.14 -15.58 5.43
C HIS A 627 3.54 -15.43 6.90
N GLN A 628 2.85 -14.61 7.67
CA GLN A 628 3.09 -14.44 9.11
C GLN A 628 2.85 -15.74 9.88
N LEU A 629 1.77 -16.47 9.56
CA LEU A 629 1.48 -17.79 10.15
C LEU A 629 2.58 -18.79 9.81
N ARG A 630 2.99 -18.88 8.54
CA ARG A 630 4.10 -19.75 8.13
C ARG A 630 5.39 -19.44 8.87
N GLY A 631 5.67 -18.17 9.13
CA GLY A 631 6.83 -17.71 9.87
C GLY A 631 6.85 -18.09 11.35
N ARG A 632 5.76 -18.68 11.89
CA ARG A 632 5.69 -19.18 13.29
C ARG A 632 6.29 -20.55 13.48
N VAL A 633 6.59 -21.27 12.41
CA VAL A 633 7.28 -22.58 12.45
C VAL A 633 8.66 -22.48 11.80
N GLY A 634 9.54 -23.44 12.05
CA GLY A 634 10.89 -23.48 11.48
C GLY A 634 11.85 -22.45 12.09
N ARG A 635 11.77 -22.23 13.40
CA ARG A 635 12.65 -21.29 14.11
C ARG A 635 13.87 -21.92 14.73
N ALA A 636 13.91 -23.25 14.82
CA ALA A 636 15.07 -24.04 15.17
C ALA A 636 15.67 -24.70 13.91
N ASP A 637 16.78 -25.40 14.07
CA ASP A 637 17.47 -26.12 12.98
C ASP A 637 16.68 -27.32 12.42
N LYS A 638 15.44 -27.51 12.87
CA LYS A 638 14.56 -28.59 12.40
C LYS A 638 13.80 -28.18 11.14
N PRO A 639 13.70 -29.07 10.13
CA PRO A 639 12.84 -28.84 8.98
C PRO A 639 11.40 -28.59 9.42
N ALA A 640 10.72 -27.63 8.78
CA ALA A 640 9.34 -27.32 9.11
C ALA A 640 8.43 -27.34 7.87
N ILE A 641 7.17 -27.64 8.09
CA ILE A 641 6.17 -27.84 7.03
C ILE A 641 4.95 -26.95 7.29
N CYS A 642 4.46 -26.31 6.23
CA CYS A 642 3.20 -25.58 6.24
C CYS A 642 2.21 -26.25 5.30
N MET A 643 1.07 -26.67 5.81
CA MET A 643 -0.04 -27.29 5.06
C MET A 643 -1.20 -26.31 4.94
N ALA A 644 -1.44 -25.79 3.76
CA ALA A 644 -2.56 -24.92 3.46
C ALA A 644 -3.74 -25.74 2.90
N VAL A 645 -4.74 -25.97 3.73
CA VAL A 645 -5.93 -26.75 3.36
C VAL A 645 -6.96 -25.81 2.75
N THR A 646 -7.51 -26.17 1.57
CA THR A 646 -8.35 -25.26 0.80
C THR A 646 -9.50 -25.95 0.08
N GLY A 647 -10.66 -25.27 0.02
CA GLY A 647 -11.81 -25.61 -0.82
C GLY A 647 -11.83 -24.81 -2.14
N ALA A 648 -10.83 -24.00 -2.42
CA ALA A 648 -10.80 -23.18 -3.63
C ALA A 648 -10.67 -24.02 -4.89
N GLN A 649 -11.53 -23.76 -5.88
CA GLN A 649 -11.49 -24.42 -7.18
C GLN A 649 -10.20 -24.08 -7.94
N VAL A 650 -9.61 -25.06 -8.62
CA VAL A 650 -8.45 -24.89 -9.48
C VAL A 650 -8.74 -23.84 -10.56
N GLY A 651 -7.86 -22.87 -10.71
CA GLY A 651 -8.04 -21.76 -11.67
C GLY A 651 -8.78 -20.53 -11.11
N SER A 652 -9.36 -20.62 -9.90
CA SER A 652 -9.96 -19.45 -9.25
C SER A 652 -8.88 -18.44 -8.80
N PRO A 653 -9.22 -17.13 -8.63
CA PRO A 653 -8.29 -16.15 -8.07
C PRO A 653 -7.75 -16.53 -6.67
N ALA A 654 -8.59 -17.17 -5.85
CA ALA A 654 -8.20 -17.68 -4.55
C ALA A 654 -7.14 -18.78 -4.67
N PHE A 655 -7.31 -19.72 -5.59
CA PHE A 655 -6.34 -20.78 -5.86
C PHE A 655 -5.01 -20.21 -6.39
N HIS A 656 -5.04 -19.20 -7.26
CA HIS A 656 -3.82 -18.54 -7.74
C HIS A 656 -3.05 -17.84 -6.60
N ARG A 657 -3.74 -17.21 -5.63
CA ARG A 657 -3.10 -16.66 -4.43
C ARG A 657 -2.40 -17.73 -3.61
N LEU A 658 -3.07 -18.85 -3.36
CA LEU A 658 -2.50 -19.96 -2.60
C LEU A 658 -1.32 -20.62 -3.33
N LYS A 659 -1.38 -20.71 -4.66
CA LYS A 659 -0.26 -21.18 -5.48
C LYS A 659 0.96 -20.25 -5.35
N ALA A 660 0.75 -18.93 -5.37
CA ALA A 660 1.81 -17.96 -5.12
C ALA A 660 2.39 -18.13 -3.70
N PHE A 661 1.55 -18.34 -2.67
CA PHE A 661 1.99 -18.62 -1.31
C PHE A 661 2.86 -19.89 -1.19
N ALA A 662 2.53 -20.94 -1.94
CA ALA A 662 3.29 -22.17 -1.91
C ALA A 662 4.60 -22.11 -2.73
N SER A 663 4.69 -21.22 -3.71
CA SER A 663 5.83 -21.17 -4.65
C SER A 663 7.04 -20.40 -4.09
N THR A 664 6.86 -19.51 -3.12
CA THR A 664 7.94 -18.71 -2.56
C THR A 664 7.84 -18.59 -1.05
N THR A 665 9.00 -18.54 -0.39
CA THR A 665 9.13 -18.24 1.04
C THR A 665 9.47 -16.78 1.28
N ASN A 666 9.79 -16.00 0.24
CA ASN A 666 10.15 -14.60 0.32
C ASN A 666 8.89 -13.75 0.53
N GLY A 667 8.81 -13.06 1.66
CA GLY A 667 7.66 -12.22 2.00
C GLY A 667 7.48 -11.02 1.07
N PHE A 668 8.55 -10.45 0.51
CA PHE A 668 8.46 -9.34 -0.45
C PHE A 668 7.85 -9.79 -1.78
N GLU A 669 8.24 -10.97 -2.29
CA GLU A 669 7.63 -11.55 -3.49
C GLU A 669 6.14 -11.84 -3.28
N LEU A 670 5.77 -12.33 -2.09
CA LEU A 670 4.37 -12.56 -1.74
C LEU A 670 3.57 -11.26 -1.65
N ALA A 671 4.14 -10.21 -1.08
CA ALA A 671 3.50 -8.91 -1.01
C ALA A 671 3.30 -8.28 -2.40
N GLU A 672 4.27 -8.46 -3.31
CA GLU A 672 4.12 -8.06 -4.72
C GLU A 672 3.04 -8.90 -5.44
N ALA A 673 2.99 -10.20 -5.17
CA ALA A 673 1.95 -11.06 -5.73
C ALA A 673 0.56 -10.68 -5.23
N ASP A 674 0.42 -10.35 -3.93
CA ASP A 674 -0.85 -9.88 -3.34
C ASP A 674 -1.33 -8.57 -4.01
N LEU A 675 -0.41 -7.64 -4.23
CA LEU A 675 -0.69 -6.40 -4.94
C LEU A 675 -1.19 -6.64 -6.37
N ARG A 676 -0.56 -7.53 -7.11
CA ARG A 676 -0.97 -7.88 -8.48
C ARG A 676 -2.35 -8.51 -8.54
N LEU A 677 -2.71 -9.28 -7.51
CA LEU A 677 -3.98 -10.02 -7.45
C LEU A 677 -5.14 -9.20 -6.87
N ARG A 678 -4.86 -8.10 -6.18
CA ARG A 678 -5.87 -7.15 -5.68
C ARG A 678 -6.12 -6.06 -6.71
N SER A 679 -7.37 -5.65 -6.88
CA SER A 679 -7.67 -4.43 -7.64
C SER A 679 -7.21 -3.21 -6.85
N GLU A 680 -6.59 -2.24 -7.52
CA GLU A 680 -5.94 -1.06 -6.92
C GLU A 680 -6.78 -0.22 -5.95
N GLY A 681 -8.10 -0.30 -6.07
CA GLY A 681 -9.03 0.43 -5.22
C GLY A 681 -8.99 0.07 -3.73
N ASP A 682 -8.58 -1.17 -3.40
CA ASP A 682 -8.59 -1.66 -2.01
C ASP A 682 -7.30 -1.36 -1.24
N VAL A 683 -6.17 -1.19 -1.94
CA VAL A 683 -4.86 -1.03 -1.31
C VAL A 683 -4.67 0.34 -0.65
N LEU A 684 -5.31 1.38 -1.19
CA LEU A 684 -5.17 2.76 -0.72
C LEU A 684 -6.31 3.25 0.17
N GLY A 685 -7.21 2.34 0.60
CA GLY A 685 -8.32 2.70 1.50
C GLY A 685 -9.36 3.63 0.88
N SER A 686 -9.36 3.79 -0.45
CA SER A 686 -10.27 4.70 -1.18
C SER A 686 -11.71 4.20 -1.27
N SER A 687 -12.01 3.00 -0.76
CA SER A 687 -13.36 2.42 -0.79
C SER A 687 -14.33 3.04 0.23
N GLN A 688 -13.85 3.84 1.19
CA GLN A 688 -14.70 4.44 2.23
C GLN A 688 -15.12 5.88 1.97
N SER A 689 -14.49 6.61 1.05
CA SER A 689 -14.93 7.94 0.63
C SER A 689 -15.42 7.89 -0.80
N GLY A 690 -16.69 8.21 -1.04
CA GLY A 690 -17.34 8.20 -2.36
C GLY A 690 -16.76 9.16 -3.41
N ARG A 691 -15.54 9.64 -3.22
CA ARG A 691 -14.78 10.49 -4.14
C ARG A 691 -13.59 9.72 -4.71
N LYS A 692 -13.83 8.97 -5.79
CA LYS A 692 -12.77 8.43 -6.64
C LYS A 692 -12.09 9.58 -7.37
N ARG A 693 -11.06 10.19 -6.76
CA ARG A 693 -10.13 11.09 -7.46
C ARG A 693 -8.90 10.31 -7.95
N ASN A 694 -8.82 10.14 -9.22
CA ASN A 694 -7.69 10.08 -10.17
C ASN A 694 -6.28 9.67 -9.66
N LEU A 695 -6.15 8.54 -8.96
CA LEU A 695 -4.89 7.80 -8.86
C LEU A 695 -4.72 6.80 -10.05
N ASP A 696 -5.54 6.92 -11.08
CA ASP A 696 -5.66 5.95 -12.19
C ASP A 696 -4.42 5.85 -13.10
N LEU A 697 -3.43 6.74 -12.97
CA LEU A 697 -2.24 6.74 -13.82
C LEU A 697 -1.05 5.96 -13.25
N LEU A 698 -0.97 5.84 -11.92
CA LEU A 698 0.13 5.16 -11.23
C LEU A 698 -0.36 3.81 -10.69
N GLN A 699 0.07 2.75 -11.31
CA GLN A 699 -0.17 1.38 -10.86
C GLN A 699 1.08 0.92 -10.09
N VAL A 700 0.94 0.80 -8.77
CA VAL A 700 2.05 0.39 -7.88
C VAL A 700 2.51 -1.06 -8.17
N THR A 701 1.70 -1.81 -8.91
CA THR A 701 1.99 -3.18 -9.36
C THR A 701 2.84 -3.24 -10.63
N ASP A 702 2.96 -2.14 -11.36
CA ASP A 702 3.74 -2.07 -12.61
C ASP A 702 5.17 -1.61 -12.31
N SER A 703 6.15 -2.42 -12.64
CA SER A 703 7.58 -2.15 -12.40
C SER A 703 8.07 -0.85 -13.06
N GLU A 704 7.50 -0.47 -14.20
CA GLU A 704 7.85 0.80 -14.86
C GLU A 704 7.27 1.99 -14.10
N HIS A 705 6.05 1.88 -13.56
CA HIS A 705 5.46 2.92 -12.73
C HIS A 705 6.21 3.10 -11.41
N VAL A 706 6.74 2.02 -10.85
CA VAL A 706 7.63 2.04 -9.68
C VAL A 706 8.86 2.87 -9.94
N LYS A 707 9.54 2.64 -11.07
CA LYS A 707 10.72 3.43 -11.47
C LYS A 707 10.37 4.91 -11.60
N VAL A 708 9.18 5.23 -12.11
CA VAL A 708 8.71 6.62 -12.21
C VAL A 708 8.55 7.26 -10.83
N ILE A 709 7.99 6.54 -9.84
CA ILE A 709 7.85 7.03 -8.46
C ILE A 709 9.23 7.25 -7.83
N GLU A 710 10.17 6.32 -7.97
CA GLU A 710 11.54 6.47 -7.47
C GLU A 710 12.26 7.67 -8.09
N GLN A 711 12.12 7.84 -9.39
CA GLN A 711 12.68 8.98 -10.11
C GLN A 711 12.08 10.30 -9.65
N ALA A 712 10.76 10.35 -9.49
CA ALA A 712 10.04 11.52 -9.00
C ALA A 712 10.46 11.87 -7.56
N ARG A 713 10.65 10.86 -6.69
CA ARG A 713 11.16 11.05 -5.32
C ARG A 713 12.55 11.69 -5.31
N GLN A 714 13.47 11.19 -6.12
CA GLN A 714 14.82 11.75 -6.21
C GLN A 714 14.79 13.21 -6.68
N ASP A 715 13.97 13.50 -7.70
CA ASP A 715 13.87 14.85 -8.26
C ASP A 715 13.13 15.78 -7.28
N ALA A 716 12.10 15.33 -6.58
CA ALA A 716 11.39 16.06 -5.52
C ALA A 716 12.34 16.46 -4.37
N TRP A 717 13.15 15.51 -3.90
CA TRP A 717 14.16 15.79 -2.87
C TRP A 717 15.16 16.87 -3.32
N GLN A 718 15.60 16.85 -4.57
CA GLN A 718 16.50 17.87 -5.10
C GLN A 718 15.82 19.24 -5.16
N ILE A 719 14.54 19.30 -5.54
CA ILE A 719 13.77 20.55 -5.58
C ILE A 719 13.64 21.12 -4.17
N VAL A 720 13.10 20.34 -3.22
CA VAL A 720 12.81 20.80 -1.86
C VAL A 720 14.07 21.09 -1.07
N LYS A 721 15.16 20.34 -1.28
CA LYS A 721 16.45 20.63 -0.65
C LYS A 721 17.04 21.96 -1.11
N ALA A 722 16.84 22.32 -2.38
CA ALA A 722 17.34 23.58 -2.93
C ALA A 722 16.43 24.76 -2.59
N ASP A 723 15.12 24.54 -2.46
CA ASP A 723 14.09 25.55 -2.24
C ASP A 723 12.95 24.95 -1.39
N PRO A 724 13.11 24.90 -0.06
CA PRO A 724 12.14 24.29 0.85
C PRO A 724 10.75 24.91 0.80
N GLN A 725 10.64 26.22 0.54
CA GLN A 725 9.39 26.97 0.48
C GLN A 725 8.82 27.10 -0.93
N LEU A 726 9.52 26.52 -1.94
CA LEU A 726 9.17 26.61 -3.37
C LEU A 726 9.00 28.04 -3.89
N GLU A 727 9.78 29.00 -3.33
CA GLU A 727 9.74 30.40 -3.73
C GLU A 727 10.27 30.61 -5.16
N GLN A 728 11.25 29.80 -5.58
CA GLN A 728 11.81 29.81 -6.94
C GLN A 728 10.98 28.97 -7.93
N ALA A 729 9.97 28.25 -7.43
CA ALA A 729 9.08 27.39 -8.23
C ALA A 729 7.59 27.72 -7.99
N PRO A 730 7.14 28.99 -8.19
CA PRO A 730 5.80 29.43 -7.81
C PRO A 730 4.68 28.66 -8.53
N ALA A 731 4.91 28.23 -9.80
CA ALA A 731 3.95 27.43 -10.52
C ALA A 731 3.75 26.03 -9.87
N LEU A 732 4.83 25.43 -9.36
CA LEU A 732 4.75 24.16 -8.62
C LEU A 732 4.03 24.35 -7.28
N ALA A 733 4.35 25.40 -6.54
CA ALA A 733 3.67 25.72 -5.28
C ALA A 733 2.16 25.94 -5.48
N GLN A 734 1.76 26.66 -6.54
CA GLN A 734 0.35 26.90 -6.86
C GLN A 734 -0.40 25.61 -7.22
N VAL A 735 0.23 24.73 -8.02
CA VAL A 735 -0.38 23.44 -8.39
C VAL A 735 -0.51 22.52 -7.17
N LEU A 736 0.48 22.51 -6.28
CA LEU A 736 0.41 21.77 -5.02
C LEU A 736 -0.73 22.27 -4.14
N ALA A 737 -0.82 23.58 -3.91
CA ALA A 737 -1.89 24.16 -3.11
C ALA A 737 -3.30 23.87 -3.67
N ARG A 738 -3.44 23.81 -4.99
CA ARG A 738 -4.70 23.46 -5.64
C ARG A 738 -5.07 21.99 -5.53
N ARG A 739 -4.09 21.08 -5.56
CA ARG A 739 -4.30 19.62 -5.55
C ARG A 739 -4.31 19.02 -4.15
N LEU A 740 -3.73 19.72 -3.19
CA LEU A 740 -3.78 19.38 -1.77
C LEU A 740 -5.05 20.01 -1.17
N ASP A 741 -6.21 19.41 -1.42
CA ASP A 741 -7.41 19.71 -0.67
C ASP A 741 -7.30 19.21 0.78
N GLU A 742 -8.26 19.60 1.65
CA GLU A 742 -8.24 19.26 3.08
C GLU A 742 -8.08 17.76 3.34
N ASP A 743 -8.64 16.89 2.49
CA ASP A 743 -8.50 15.43 2.60
C ASP A 743 -7.09 14.95 2.26
N SER A 744 -6.43 15.61 1.30
CA SER A 744 -5.04 15.32 0.93
C SER A 744 -4.07 15.86 1.98
N GLN A 745 -4.37 17.01 2.59
CA GLN A 745 -3.63 17.53 3.73
C GLN A 745 -3.77 16.62 4.95
N ALA A 746 -4.98 16.17 5.26
CA ALA A 746 -5.23 15.19 6.31
C ALA A 746 -4.56 13.82 6.05
N PHE A 747 -4.37 13.43 4.79
CA PHE A 747 -3.58 12.25 4.43
C PHE A 747 -2.08 12.46 4.67
N LEU A 748 -1.55 13.64 4.31
CA LEU A 748 -0.15 14.01 4.56
C LEU A 748 0.14 14.15 6.06
N GLU A 749 -0.81 14.69 6.84
CA GLU A 749 -0.73 14.73 8.30
C GLU A 749 -0.86 13.34 8.94
N LYS A 750 -1.46 12.39 8.24
CA LYS A 750 -1.64 11.00 8.67
C LYS A 750 -0.53 10.05 8.18
N SER A 751 0.28 10.43 7.22
CA SER A 751 1.43 9.65 6.79
C SER A 751 2.69 10.00 7.55
#